data_9ea200c6178354fe2816a0f206049955
#
_entry.id   9ea200c6178354fe2816a0f206049955
#
_cell.length_a   1.000
_cell.length_b   1.000
_cell.length_c   1.000
_cell.angle_alpha   90.00
_cell.angle_beta   90.00
_cell.angle_gamma   90.00
#
_symmetry.space_group_name_H-M   'P 1'
#
loop_
_entity.id
_entity.type
_entity.pdbx_description
1 polymer ?
#
loop_
_entity_poly.entity_id
_entity_poly.type
_entity_poly.pdbx_seq_one_letter_code
_entity_poly.pdbx_strand_id
1 'polypeptide(L)'
;MLNKSLISLAVLASLSGCALTTSSPQDVVNALANNLDVRYQVMDNHGADNGLACQTLEAEWASCNQVNMTLVNRGEAVNSKDWAIYFHSIRLILDVGNDQFKITRVTGDLHKLEPTEKFAGFAAGETVTLPLIGEYWTLFDTDFMPGAFVTAPDAEPKVIASLNTEDVASFVSGLEGDNLKRTPSDNNVFAQAASRFEKNSDVAMQDVASALIPTPLQVKTQSGSVSIAKGIALPSKAFDAEQTKALNARAELLGVNLKGVLPTQIAISPKTFKGDLAKSGSYRLAITDKQIKVTAFDQAGAFYAMQSLLGLVDMANASQLPKVEIVDAPRFAYRGVMVDVARNFHSKQAILATLEQMAAYKMNKLHLHLTDDEGWRLEIPGLPELTDIGAQRCFDLSETECVLPQLGSGPTSDNFGSGYFTKQDYVEILQYAKARHIEVIPEIDMPAHARAALVSMEARYQRLMQQGDEAAANEFRLLDPQDTSNVTTVQFYDRMSFINPCLDSSKRFVDKVITEVAAMHQEAGMPLTTWHFGGDEAKNIKLGAGFQDLNSQEPVSWKGNLDLSKQDKPFARSPQCQNLIANGTVSDFGHLPSYFGEQVSKLVAEKGIPNFQAWQDGLKYSEGEQAFATETTRVNFWDVLYWGGSASAYEWAEKGYDVIISNPDYVYMDMPYEVDPKERGYYWATRATDTRKMFSFAPENLPQNAETSLDRDGNGFSGKGEVKGKPFYGLSAQLWSETVRTDEQYEYMVFPRVLAAAERAWHRAEWENSYKVGVEYSQQTQRVNHKALNADWNRFANVIGQRELAKLEKAGIDYRLPVPGAKIENGHLAMNVQFPGVALQYSLDGQTWLNYDAQQAPAVAGEVWIRSVSATGERTSRVTSLK
;
A
#
# COMPACT_ATOMS: atom_id res chain seq x y z
N MET A 1 4.14 -28.17 90.73
CA MET A 1 3.36 -29.38 90.86
C MET A 1 2.94 -29.76 89.51
N LEU A 2 3.59 -30.66 88.91
CA LEU A 2 3.24 -32.08 88.58
C LEU A 2 1.80 -32.23 88.04
N ASN A 3 1.62 -32.65 86.77
CA ASN A 3 1.65 -34.01 86.26
C ASN A 3 1.48 -34.07 84.78
N LYS A 4 2.36 -34.70 84.10
CA LYS A 4 2.42 -36.00 83.41
C LYS A 4 1.20 -36.33 82.53
N SER A 5 1.41 -36.30 81.13
CA SER A 5 1.52 -37.50 80.26
C SER A 5 0.23 -38.09 79.76
N LEU A 6 0.05 -38.17 78.42
CA LEU A 6 0.12 -39.41 77.69
C LEU A 6 0.09 -39.16 76.17
N ILE A 7 1.09 -39.70 75.52
CA ILE A 7 1.25 -39.78 74.05
C ILE A 7 0.25 -40.82 73.49
N SER A 8 -0.55 -40.44 72.51
CA SER A 8 -1.20 -41.39 71.64
C SER A 8 -0.85 -41.05 70.19
N LEU A 9 -0.03 -41.89 69.60
CA LEU A 9 0.34 -41.86 68.17
C LEU A 9 -0.88 -42.31 67.38
N ALA A 10 -1.50 -41.38 66.67
CA ALA A 10 -2.44 -41.70 65.61
C ALA A 10 -1.72 -41.46 64.25
N VAL A 11 -1.42 -42.52 63.53
CA VAL A 11 -0.95 -42.49 62.14
C VAL A 11 -2.15 -42.11 61.31
N LEU A 12 -2.20 -40.86 60.90
CA LEU A 12 -3.05 -40.42 59.82
C LEU A 12 -2.33 -40.68 58.49
N ALA A 13 -2.79 -41.69 57.77
CA ALA A 13 -2.48 -41.86 56.36
C ALA A 13 -3.12 -40.70 55.60
N SER A 14 -2.31 -39.78 55.18
CA SER A 14 -2.71 -38.73 54.21
C SER A 14 -2.85 -39.38 52.84
N LEU A 15 -4.08 -39.77 52.49
CA LEU A 15 -4.48 -39.93 51.13
C LEU A 15 -4.39 -38.55 50.46
N SER A 16 -3.26 -38.25 49.80
CA SER A 16 -3.16 -37.17 48.86
C SER A 16 -4.01 -37.54 47.66
N GLY A 17 -5.29 -37.22 47.73
CA GLY A 17 -6.12 -37.14 46.55
C GLY A 17 -5.54 -36.02 45.64
N CYS A 18 -4.94 -36.40 44.53
CA CYS A 18 -4.79 -35.46 43.42
C CYS A 18 -6.20 -34.96 43.07
N ALA A 19 -6.58 -33.84 43.62
CA ALA A 19 -7.64 -33.05 43.02
C ALA A 19 -7.13 -32.70 41.63
N LEU A 20 -7.75 -33.29 40.63
CA LEU A 20 -7.65 -32.77 39.27
C LEU A 20 -8.19 -31.32 39.32
N THR A 21 -7.29 -30.37 39.52
CA THR A 21 -7.62 -28.94 39.32
C THR A 21 -7.94 -28.82 37.83
N THR A 22 -9.21 -28.75 37.49
CA THR A 22 -9.64 -28.34 36.16
C THR A 22 -9.05 -26.95 35.95
N SER A 23 -8.12 -26.84 35.01
CA SER A 23 -7.53 -25.52 34.63
C SER A 23 -8.69 -24.58 34.28
N SER A 24 -8.65 -23.36 34.78
CA SER A 24 -9.63 -22.33 34.37
C SER A 24 -9.50 -22.07 32.87
N PRO A 25 -10.56 -21.55 32.19
CA PRO A 25 -10.45 -21.14 30.80
C PRO A 25 -9.27 -20.18 30.56
N GLN A 26 -9.02 -19.25 31.48
CA GLN A 26 -7.90 -18.33 31.40
C GLN A 26 -6.55 -19.03 31.50
N ASP A 27 -6.42 -20.07 32.32
CA ASP A 27 -5.17 -20.85 32.40
C ASP A 27 -4.88 -21.59 31.09
N VAL A 28 -5.93 -22.09 30.42
CA VAL A 28 -5.82 -22.72 29.10
C VAL A 28 -5.35 -21.70 28.04
N VAL A 29 -5.97 -20.51 27.99
CA VAL A 29 -5.55 -19.42 27.10
C VAL A 29 -4.09 -19.05 27.37
N ASN A 30 -3.72 -18.84 28.64
CA ASN A 30 -2.35 -18.46 29.01
C ASN A 30 -1.34 -19.56 28.66
N ALA A 31 -1.68 -20.82 28.89
CA ALA A 31 -0.79 -21.96 28.61
C ALA A 31 -0.52 -22.06 27.11
N LEU A 32 -1.56 -22.02 26.27
CA LEU A 32 -1.43 -22.10 24.81
C LEU A 32 -0.74 -20.86 24.25
N ALA A 33 -1.18 -19.65 24.61
CA ALA A 33 -0.61 -18.42 24.09
C ALA A 33 0.88 -18.25 24.40
N ASN A 34 1.32 -18.64 25.59
CA ASN A 34 2.72 -18.48 25.99
C ASN A 34 3.64 -19.58 25.47
N ASN A 35 3.11 -20.79 25.21
CA ASN A 35 3.96 -21.97 24.99
C ASN A 35 3.71 -22.67 23.65
N LEU A 36 2.75 -22.22 22.86
CA LEU A 36 2.53 -22.77 21.53
C LEU A 36 3.52 -22.15 20.53
N ASP A 37 4.38 -22.99 19.94
CA ASP A 37 5.25 -22.60 18.83
C ASP A 37 4.51 -22.97 17.54
N VAL A 38 4.10 -21.94 16.78
CA VAL A 38 3.34 -22.10 15.53
C VAL A 38 4.25 -21.78 14.36
N ARG A 39 4.24 -22.65 13.37
CA ARG A 39 5.04 -22.51 12.15
C ARG A 39 4.23 -22.87 10.94
N TYR A 40 4.53 -22.21 9.81
CA TYR A 40 3.98 -22.49 8.50
C TYR A 40 5.07 -22.99 7.57
N GLN A 41 4.74 -24.02 6.79
CA GLN A 41 5.63 -24.53 5.76
C GLN A 41 4.84 -24.72 4.47
N VAL A 42 5.23 -24.03 3.43
CA VAL A 42 4.67 -24.22 2.09
C VAL A 42 5.18 -25.55 1.55
N MET A 43 4.26 -26.47 1.27
CA MET A 43 4.56 -27.80 0.79
C MET A 43 4.47 -27.89 -0.73
N ASP A 44 3.42 -27.27 -1.30
CA ASP A 44 3.12 -27.33 -2.72
C ASP A 44 2.24 -26.15 -3.15
N ASN A 45 2.71 -25.35 -4.08
CA ASN A 45 1.97 -24.26 -4.71
C ASN A 45 1.22 -24.65 -5.99
N HIS A 46 1.39 -25.89 -6.45
CA HIS A 46 0.81 -26.41 -7.68
C HIS A 46 -0.10 -27.62 -7.42
N GLY A 47 -0.94 -27.52 -6.39
CA GLY A 47 -1.72 -28.64 -5.88
C GLY A 47 -2.54 -29.35 -6.93
N ALA A 48 -3.20 -28.63 -7.84
CA ALA A 48 -3.97 -29.23 -8.94
C ALA A 48 -3.10 -30.06 -9.87
N ASP A 49 -1.89 -29.57 -10.21
CA ASP A 49 -0.94 -30.27 -11.09
C ASP A 49 -0.37 -31.51 -10.40
N ASN A 50 -0.27 -31.50 -9.07
CA ASN A 50 0.26 -32.56 -8.23
C ASN A 50 -0.81 -33.48 -7.65
N GLY A 51 -2.05 -33.39 -8.13
CA GLY A 51 -3.13 -34.35 -7.86
C GLY A 51 -4.04 -33.99 -6.68
N LEU A 52 -3.96 -32.78 -6.13
CA LEU A 52 -4.96 -32.30 -5.18
C LEU A 52 -6.29 -32.03 -5.90
N ALA A 53 -7.39 -32.37 -5.25
CA ALA A 53 -8.73 -32.25 -5.79
C ALA A 53 -9.27 -30.79 -5.68
N CYS A 54 -8.48 -29.80 -6.13
CA CYS A 54 -8.80 -28.38 -6.00
C CYS A 54 -10.18 -28.01 -6.52
N GLN A 55 -10.62 -28.65 -7.63
CA GLN A 55 -11.94 -28.42 -8.21
C GLN A 55 -13.08 -28.90 -7.29
N THR A 56 -12.93 -30.07 -6.66
CA THR A 56 -13.92 -30.60 -5.72
C THR A 56 -13.98 -29.80 -4.42
N LEU A 57 -12.92 -29.12 -4.06
CA LEU A 57 -12.87 -28.19 -2.93
C LEU A 57 -13.41 -26.80 -3.29
N GLU A 58 -13.94 -26.64 -4.51
CA GLU A 58 -14.45 -25.36 -5.02
C GLU A 58 -13.40 -24.23 -5.04
N ALA A 59 -12.12 -24.60 -5.16
CA ALA A 59 -11.05 -23.63 -5.31
C ALA A 59 -11.25 -22.79 -6.57
N GLU A 60 -11.04 -21.51 -6.45
CA GLU A 60 -11.12 -20.59 -7.58
C GLU A 60 -10.11 -20.96 -8.67
N TRP A 61 -10.54 -20.94 -9.93
CA TRP A 61 -9.75 -21.41 -11.09
C TRP A 61 -9.22 -22.84 -10.94
N ALA A 62 -9.84 -23.65 -10.10
CA ALA A 62 -9.33 -24.97 -9.71
C ALA A 62 -7.85 -24.93 -9.25
N SER A 63 -7.44 -23.84 -8.64
CA SER A 63 -6.07 -23.61 -8.18
C SER A 63 -6.02 -23.63 -6.66
N CYS A 64 -5.16 -24.49 -6.10
CA CYS A 64 -4.97 -24.58 -4.66
C CYS A 64 -3.53 -24.93 -4.30
N ASN A 65 -3.17 -24.58 -3.09
CA ASN A 65 -1.86 -24.89 -2.50
C ASN A 65 -2.01 -25.76 -1.27
N GLN A 66 -0.92 -26.37 -0.83
CA GLN A 66 -0.82 -27.08 0.43
C GLN A 66 0.21 -26.42 1.34
N VAL A 67 -0.20 -26.11 2.56
CA VAL A 67 0.64 -25.55 3.62
C VAL A 67 0.49 -26.39 4.87
N ASN A 68 1.57 -26.76 5.52
CA ASN A 68 1.53 -27.35 6.85
C ASN A 68 1.56 -26.25 7.91
N MET A 69 0.52 -26.17 8.76
CA MET A 69 0.55 -25.45 10.02
C MET A 69 1.00 -26.43 11.10
N THR A 70 2.13 -26.18 11.73
CA THR A 70 2.68 -27.01 12.80
C THR A 70 2.51 -26.31 14.12
N LEU A 71 1.90 -27.01 15.08
CA LEU A 71 1.66 -26.57 16.46
C LEU A 71 2.53 -27.41 17.39
N VAL A 72 3.46 -26.79 18.11
CA VAL A 72 4.33 -27.48 19.09
C VAL A 72 4.02 -26.96 20.48
N ASN A 73 3.50 -27.82 21.36
CA ASN A 73 3.29 -27.47 22.76
C ASN A 73 4.60 -27.52 23.54
N ARG A 74 5.20 -26.37 23.81
CA ARG A 74 6.44 -26.23 24.62
C ARG A 74 6.18 -26.24 26.14
N GLY A 75 4.89 -26.19 26.55
CA GLY A 75 4.46 -26.10 27.93
C GLY A 75 3.96 -27.45 28.51
N GLU A 76 3.17 -27.37 29.56
CA GLU A 76 2.48 -28.47 30.14
C GLU A 76 1.34 -29.02 29.26
N ALA A 77 0.82 -30.19 29.58
CA ALA A 77 -0.28 -30.79 28.84
C ALA A 77 -1.57 -29.94 28.94
N VAL A 78 -2.28 -29.74 27.82
CA VAL A 78 -3.57 -29.08 27.75
C VAL A 78 -4.63 -30.07 27.28
N ASN A 79 -5.57 -30.42 28.17
CA ASN A 79 -6.60 -31.43 27.91
C ASN A 79 -7.98 -30.82 27.59
N SER A 80 -8.16 -29.50 27.78
CA SER A 80 -9.40 -28.82 27.45
C SER A 80 -9.64 -28.82 25.94
N LYS A 81 -10.91 -28.89 25.54
CA LYS A 81 -11.37 -28.70 24.14
C LYS A 81 -12.02 -27.33 23.95
N ASP A 82 -12.28 -26.61 25.04
CA ASP A 82 -13.01 -25.35 25.02
C ASP A 82 -12.05 -24.17 24.79
N TRP A 83 -11.42 -24.15 23.62
CA TRP A 83 -10.55 -23.07 23.17
C TRP A 83 -10.55 -22.99 21.64
N ALA A 84 -10.13 -21.85 21.13
CA ALA A 84 -9.92 -21.66 19.70
C ALA A 84 -8.69 -20.78 19.45
N ILE A 85 -8.04 -21.01 18.32
CA ILE A 85 -7.04 -20.11 17.76
C ILE A 85 -7.71 -19.33 16.61
N TYR A 86 -7.62 -18.02 16.70
CA TYR A 86 -7.96 -17.15 15.57
C TYR A 86 -6.66 -16.73 14.90
N PHE A 87 -6.64 -16.85 13.57
CA PHE A 87 -5.47 -16.52 12.76
C PHE A 87 -5.90 -15.89 11.43
N HIS A 88 -4.97 -15.21 10.78
CA HIS A 88 -5.20 -14.45 9.58
C HIS A 88 -4.59 -15.16 8.37
N SER A 89 -5.33 -15.21 7.28
CA SER A 89 -4.87 -15.75 6.00
C SER A 89 -5.49 -15.00 4.84
N ILE A 90 -4.65 -14.45 3.98
CA ILE A 90 -5.11 -13.80 2.73
C ILE A 90 -5.65 -14.81 1.71
N ARG A 91 -5.52 -16.11 2.00
CA ARG A 91 -6.08 -17.18 1.19
C ARG A 91 -7.19 -17.88 1.96
N LEU A 92 -8.30 -18.18 1.27
CA LEU A 92 -9.32 -19.02 1.89
C LEU A 92 -8.74 -20.38 2.19
N ILE A 93 -8.90 -20.85 3.43
CA ILE A 93 -8.58 -22.22 3.79
C ILE A 93 -9.80 -23.09 3.45
N LEU A 94 -9.62 -24.01 2.52
CA LEU A 94 -10.66 -24.84 1.94
C LEU A 94 -10.86 -26.15 2.71
N ASP A 95 -9.75 -26.68 3.28
CA ASP A 95 -9.76 -27.93 4.01
C ASP A 95 -8.63 -28.00 5.04
N VAL A 96 -8.82 -28.80 6.08
CA VAL A 96 -7.81 -29.18 7.05
C VAL A 96 -7.71 -30.72 7.13
N GLY A 97 -6.56 -31.24 6.74
CA GLY A 97 -6.29 -32.67 6.70
C GLY A 97 -6.09 -33.33 8.08
N ASN A 98 -6.85 -32.94 9.10
CA ASN A 98 -6.74 -33.46 10.46
C ASN A 98 -8.11 -33.42 11.15
N ASP A 99 -8.67 -34.57 11.50
CA ASP A 99 -10.03 -34.69 12.04
C ASP A 99 -10.17 -34.31 13.54
N GLN A 100 -9.07 -34.03 14.20
CA GLN A 100 -9.08 -33.47 15.58
C GLN A 100 -9.33 -31.97 15.60
N PHE A 101 -9.23 -31.32 14.46
CA PHE A 101 -9.41 -29.87 14.31
C PHE A 101 -10.37 -29.54 13.17
N LYS A 102 -10.98 -28.37 13.28
CA LYS A 102 -11.81 -27.81 12.24
C LYS A 102 -11.44 -26.35 12.06
N ILE A 103 -11.44 -25.89 10.83
CA ILE A 103 -11.22 -24.48 10.47
C ILE A 103 -12.51 -23.90 9.89
N THR A 104 -12.83 -22.68 10.29
CA THR A 104 -13.97 -21.92 9.78
C THR A 104 -13.52 -20.49 9.49
N ARG A 105 -13.84 -19.95 8.32
CA ARG A 105 -13.68 -18.53 8.06
C ARG A 105 -14.73 -17.75 8.84
N VAL A 106 -14.31 -16.68 9.52
CA VAL A 106 -15.20 -15.81 10.30
C VAL A 106 -15.69 -14.68 9.42
N THR A 107 -14.77 -13.80 8.99
CA THR A 107 -15.02 -12.68 8.06
C THR A 107 -13.68 -12.18 7.53
N GLY A 108 -13.65 -11.63 6.32
CA GLY A 108 -12.40 -11.17 5.73
C GLY A 108 -11.32 -12.25 5.75
N ASP A 109 -10.15 -11.92 6.24
CA ASP A 109 -9.00 -12.82 6.38
C ASP A 109 -8.99 -13.62 7.70
N LEU A 110 -9.93 -13.36 8.61
CA LEU A 110 -9.98 -13.99 9.94
C LEU A 110 -10.55 -15.40 9.88
N HIS A 111 -9.75 -16.37 10.30
CA HIS A 111 -10.12 -17.78 10.42
C HIS A 111 -10.08 -18.23 11.88
N LYS A 112 -10.92 -19.21 12.20
CA LYS A 112 -11.01 -19.88 13.52
C LYS A 112 -10.61 -21.34 13.37
N LEU A 113 -9.58 -21.77 14.10
CA LEU A 113 -9.20 -23.17 14.32
C LEU A 113 -9.69 -23.59 15.69
N GLU A 114 -10.48 -24.67 15.77
CA GLU A 114 -10.99 -25.19 17.05
C GLU A 114 -10.86 -26.70 17.11
N PRO A 115 -10.68 -27.29 18.33
CA PRO A 115 -10.73 -28.72 18.54
C PRO A 115 -12.11 -29.32 18.19
N THR A 116 -12.10 -30.52 17.65
CA THR A 116 -13.32 -31.34 17.47
C THR A 116 -13.51 -32.28 18.68
N GLU A 117 -14.60 -33.02 18.67
CA GLU A 117 -14.81 -34.06 19.68
C GLU A 117 -13.72 -35.16 19.71
N LYS A 118 -12.96 -35.30 18.62
CA LYS A 118 -11.87 -36.25 18.49
C LYS A 118 -10.53 -35.73 19.07
N PHE A 119 -10.46 -34.50 19.48
CA PHE A 119 -9.25 -33.92 20.05
C PHE A 119 -8.88 -34.67 21.34
N ALA A 120 -7.68 -35.21 21.36
CA ALA A 120 -7.20 -36.03 22.48
C ALA A 120 -6.45 -35.24 23.57
N GLY A 121 -6.28 -33.95 23.40
CA GLY A 121 -5.45 -33.05 24.19
C GLY A 121 -4.10 -32.77 23.52
N PHE A 122 -3.36 -31.77 24.02
CA PHE A 122 -1.97 -31.51 23.68
C PHE A 122 -1.08 -32.01 24.84
N ALA A 123 -0.31 -33.08 24.63
CA ALA A 123 0.71 -33.48 25.60
C ALA A 123 1.86 -32.48 25.67
N ALA A 124 2.61 -32.47 26.78
CA ALA A 124 3.83 -31.67 26.90
C ALA A 124 4.88 -32.10 25.86
N GLY A 125 5.36 -31.14 25.05
CA GLY A 125 6.33 -31.39 23.97
C GLY A 125 5.71 -31.98 22.69
N GLU A 126 4.41 -32.17 22.64
CA GLU A 126 3.73 -32.71 21.45
C GLU A 126 3.80 -31.76 20.25
N THR A 127 3.97 -32.36 19.10
CA THR A 127 3.89 -31.67 17.82
C THR A 127 2.70 -32.18 17.02
N VAL A 128 1.82 -31.28 16.62
CA VAL A 128 0.68 -31.58 15.74
C VAL A 128 0.87 -30.83 14.44
N THR A 129 0.80 -31.55 13.33
CA THR A 129 0.85 -30.94 11.98
C THR A 129 -0.55 -30.98 11.37
N LEU A 130 -0.97 -29.83 10.89
CA LEU A 130 -2.25 -29.61 10.21
C LEU A 130 -1.97 -29.31 8.74
N PRO A 131 -2.16 -30.27 7.82
CA PRO A 131 -2.13 -29.99 6.40
C PRO A 131 -3.34 -29.12 6.02
N LEU A 132 -3.09 -27.90 5.61
CA LEU A 132 -4.09 -26.94 5.14
C LEU A 132 -4.09 -26.90 3.62
N ILE A 133 -5.26 -26.91 3.02
CA ILE A 133 -5.45 -26.64 1.60
C ILE A 133 -6.01 -25.23 1.47
N GLY A 134 -5.23 -24.31 0.87
CA GLY A 134 -5.64 -22.94 0.60
C GLY A 134 -5.96 -22.70 -0.87
N GLU A 135 -6.78 -21.69 -1.17
CA GLU A 135 -6.96 -21.22 -2.55
C GLU A 135 -5.66 -20.65 -3.13
N TYR A 136 -5.45 -20.83 -4.42
CA TYR A 136 -4.30 -20.30 -5.17
C TYR A 136 -2.94 -20.81 -4.69
N TRP A 137 -2.04 -19.89 -4.39
CA TRP A 137 -0.64 -20.06 -4.05
C TRP A 137 -0.25 -19.09 -2.93
N THR A 138 0.87 -19.38 -2.29
CA THR A 138 1.55 -18.52 -1.32
C THR A 138 2.99 -18.33 -1.78
N LEU A 139 3.43 -17.09 -2.01
CA LEU A 139 4.66 -16.80 -2.71
C LEU A 139 5.62 -15.90 -1.94
N PHE A 140 5.14 -15.28 -0.88
CA PHE A 140 5.89 -14.39 0.00
C PHE A 140 5.69 -14.78 1.46
N ASP A 141 6.70 -14.53 2.29
CA ASP A 141 6.58 -14.75 3.74
C ASP A 141 5.38 -13.95 4.29
N THR A 142 5.11 -12.75 3.76
CA THR A 142 4.00 -11.89 4.16
C THR A 142 2.61 -12.34 3.70
N ASP A 143 2.49 -13.44 2.96
CA ASP A 143 1.20 -14.11 2.75
C ASP A 143 0.70 -14.76 4.06
N PHE A 144 1.58 -14.95 5.04
CA PHE A 144 1.28 -15.37 6.39
C PHE A 144 1.33 -14.17 7.34
N MET A 145 0.24 -13.96 8.08
CA MET A 145 0.13 -12.82 8.98
C MET A 145 0.56 -13.20 10.40
N PRO A 146 1.18 -12.27 11.14
CA PRO A 146 1.42 -12.44 12.58
C PRO A 146 0.12 -12.28 13.39
N GLY A 147 0.22 -12.22 14.71
CA GLY A 147 -0.87 -11.79 15.59
C GLY A 147 -1.98 -12.80 15.80
N ALA A 148 -1.81 -14.08 15.43
CA ALA A 148 -2.77 -15.11 15.80
C ALA A 148 -2.91 -15.21 17.32
N PHE A 149 -4.12 -15.51 17.82
CA PHE A 149 -4.43 -15.46 19.25
C PHE A 149 -5.33 -16.61 19.70
N VAL A 150 -5.24 -16.93 20.97
CA VAL A 150 -6.05 -17.95 21.63
C VAL A 150 -7.21 -17.32 22.36
N THR A 151 -8.38 -17.96 22.29
CA THR A 151 -9.58 -17.62 23.06
C THR A 151 -10.13 -18.85 23.77
N ALA A 152 -10.91 -18.62 24.84
CA ALA A 152 -11.76 -19.62 25.48
C ALA A 152 -13.00 -18.89 26.04
N PRO A 153 -14.14 -19.59 26.28
CA PRO A 153 -15.30 -18.99 26.91
C PRO A 153 -14.94 -18.32 28.26
N ASP A 154 -15.44 -17.11 28.47
CA ASP A 154 -15.21 -16.32 29.69
C ASP A 154 -13.71 -16.07 30.05
N ALA A 155 -12.85 -16.05 29.03
CA ALA A 155 -11.42 -15.74 29.19
C ALA A 155 -11.01 -14.57 28.27
N GLU A 156 -10.05 -13.79 28.73
CA GLU A 156 -9.41 -12.74 27.94
C GLU A 156 -8.57 -13.37 26.82
N PRO A 157 -8.75 -12.97 25.57
CA PRO A 157 -7.96 -13.50 24.45
C PRO A 157 -6.50 -13.04 24.54
N LYS A 158 -5.58 -13.87 24.00
CA LYS A 158 -4.15 -13.57 24.09
C LYS A 158 -3.40 -14.00 22.84
N VAL A 159 -2.55 -13.10 22.31
CA VAL A 159 -1.67 -13.37 21.17
C VAL A 159 -0.70 -14.52 21.48
N ILE A 160 -0.53 -15.42 20.52
CA ILE A 160 0.46 -16.50 20.59
C ILE A 160 1.87 -15.90 20.50
N ALA A 161 2.69 -16.14 21.51
CA ALA A 161 4.00 -15.52 21.66
C ALA A 161 4.94 -15.75 20.45
N SER A 162 4.90 -16.93 19.84
CA SER A 162 5.71 -17.26 18.67
C SER A 162 5.29 -16.51 17.39
N LEU A 163 4.08 -15.96 17.34
CA LEU A 163 3.54 -15.17 16.24
C LEU A 163 3.39 -13.67 16.58
N ASN A 164 3.86 -13.24 17.74
CA ASN A 164 3.88 -11.83 18.14
C ASN A 164 5.17 -11.15 17.67
N THR A 165 5.35 -11.06 16.36
CA THR A 165 6.57 -10.54 15.72
C THR A 165 6.26 -10.01 14.32
N GLU A 166 6.98 -8.97 13.89
CA GLU A 166 6.98 -8.50 12.51
C GLU A 166 7.99 -9.26 11.62
N ASP A 167 8.85 -10.10 12.20
CA ASP A 167 9.76 -10.99 11.45
C ASP A 167 9.03 -12.27 11.04
N VAL A 168 8.21 -12.16 10.00
CA VAL A 168 7.44 -13.29 9.45
C VAL A 168 8.31 -14.43 8.96
N ALA A 169 9.53 -14.15 8.49
CA ALA A 169 10.48 -15.19 8.07
C ALA A 169 10.90 -16.13 9.23
N SER A 170 10.70 -15.72 10.49
CA SER A 170 11.01 -16.55 11.65
C SER A 170 10.08 -17.74 11.83
N PHE A 171 8.86 -17.70 11.28
CA PHE A 171 7.87 -18.76 11.40
C PHE A 171 7.37 -19.33 10.06
N VAL A 172 7.87 -18.83 8.91
CA VAL A 172 7.53 -19.29 7.56
C VAL A 172 8.71 -20.01 6.93
N SER A 173 8.45 -21.06 6.16
CA SER A 173 9.46 -21.83 5.43
C SER A 173 8.85 -22.50 4.17
N GLY A 174 9.70 -23.14 3.36
CA GLY A 174 9.27 -23.89 2.18
C GLY A 174 9.07 -23.05 0.90
N LEU A 175 9.34 -21.75 0.96
CA LEU A 175 9.33 -20.86 -0.22
C LEU A 175 10.67 -20.95 -0.95
N GLU A 176 10.87 -22.09 -1.63
CA GLU A 176 12.06 -22.39 -2.40
C GLU A 176 11.73 -23.28 -3.61
N GLY A 177 12.64 -23.34 -4.60
CA GLY A 177 12.45 -24.17 -5.78
C GLY A 177 11.18 -23.82 -6.57
N ASP A 178 10.38 -24.83 -6.89
CA ASP A 178 9.13 -24.64 -7.64
C ASP A 178 8.02 -23.94 -6.82
N ASN A 179 8.11 -23.96 -5.48
CA ASN A 179 7.18 -23.21 -4.63
C ASN A 179 7.34 -21.67 -4.76
N LEU A 180 8.40 -21.18 -5.42
CA LEU A 180 8.52 -19.76 -5.75
C LEU A 180 7.67 -19.36 -6.96
N LYS A 181 7.18 -20.30 -7.74
CA LYS A 181 6.39 -20.05 -8.94
C LYS A 181 4.90 -19.96 -8.62
N ARG A 182 4.22 -19.03 -9.25
CA ARG A 182 2.78 -18.90 -9.20
C ARG A 182 2.05 -20.07 -9.90
N THR A 183 2.59 -20.45 -11.04
CA THR A 183 2.15 -21.59 -11.87
C THR A 183 3.38 -22.28 -12.45
N PRO A 184 3.27 -23.51 -12.97
CA PRO A 184 4.38 -24.14 -13.67
C PRO A 184 4.95 -23.34 -14.85
N SER A 185 4.14 -22.44 -15.44
CA SER A 185 4.53 -21.54 -16.53
C SER A 185 5.03 -20.17 -16.07
N ASP A 186 5.27 -19.96 -14.77
CA ASP A 186 5.87 -18.73 -14.25
C ASP A 186 7.35 -18.66 -14.68
N ASN A 187 7.65 -17.68 -15.52
CA ASN A 187 8.96 -17.42 -16.10
C ASN A 187 9.72 -16.26 -15.44
N ASN A 188 9.24 -15.77 -14.29
CA ASN A 188 9.92 -14.72 -13.57
C ASN A 188 11.34 -15.14 -13.14
N VAL A 189 12.26 -14.19 -13.21
CA VAL A 189 13.63 -14.36 -12.71
C VAL A 189 13.64 -14.05 -11.22
N PHE A 190 13.91 -15.07 -10.40
CA PHE A 190 14.00 -14.92 -8.96
C PHE A 190 15.24 -14.14 -8.56
N ALA A 191 15.06 -13.26 -7.55
CA ALA A 191 16.11 -12.36 -7.09
C ALA A 191 17.15 -13.12 -6.24
N GLN A 192 18.27 -13.45 -6.86
CA GLN A 192 19.46 -14.04 -6.25
C GLN A 192 20.67 -13.13 -6.45
N ALA A 193 21.76 -13.36 -5.74
CA ALA A 193 22.97 -12.55 -5.89
C ALA A 193 23.41 -12.42 -7.35
N ALA A 194 23.42 -13.53 -8.10
CA ALA A 194 23.82 -13.55 -9.51
C ALA A 194 22.83 -12.78 -10.41
N SER A 195 21.51 -13.00 -10.26
CA SER A 195 20.51 -12.31 -11.08
C SER A 195 20.47 -10.81 -10.80
N ARG A 196 20.67 -10.38 -9.54
CA ARG A 196 20.85 -8.96 -9.19
C ARG A 196 22.10 -8.38 -9.82
N PHE A 197 23.22 -9.15 -9.84
CA PHE A 197 24.44 -8.69 -10.47
C PHE A 197 24.24 -8.41 -11.96
N GLU A 198 23.63 -9.34 -12.70
CA GLU A 198 23.34 -9.16 -14.12
C GLU A 198 22.38 -7.99 -14.37
N LYS A 199 21.30 -7.86 -13.58
CA LYS A 199 20.33 -6.76 -13.66
C LYS A 199 20.99 -5.39 -13.50
N ASN A 200 22.02 -5.27 -12.65
CA ASN A 200 22.71 -4.02 -12.35
C ASN A 200 24.00 -3.82 -13.20
N SER A 201 24.31 -4.73 -14.12
CA SER A 201 25.58 -4.73 -14.89
C SER A 201 25.73 -3.53 -15.85
N ASP A 202 24.61 -2.92 -16.25
CA ASP A 202 24.58 -1.74 -17.13
C ASP A 202 24.63 -0.39 -16.37
N VAL A 203 24.72 -0.42 -15.03
CA VAL A 203 24.81 0.78 -14.20
C VAL A 203 26.25 1.05 -13.78
N ALA A 204 26.80 2.19 -14.21
CA ALA A 204 28.15 2.60 -13.91
C ALA A 204 28.19 3.94 -13.15
N MET A 205 29.23 4.15 -12.35
CA MET A 205 29.43 5.42 -11.62
C MET A 205 29.53 6.61 -12.60
N GLN A 206 28.78 7.66 -12.35
CA GLN A 206 28.77 8.93 -13.12
C GLN A 206 28.87 10.13 -12.20
N ASP A 207 29.40 11.26 -12.73
CA ASP A 207 29.28 12.54 -12.06
C ASP A 207 27.83 13.07 -12.16
N VAL A 208 27.26 13.42 -11.02
CA VAL A 208 25.88 13.91 -10.90
C VAL A 208 25.78 15.29 -10.23
N ALA A 209 26.88 16.04 -10.14
CA ALA A 209 26.94 17.29 -9.39
C ALA A 209 25.83 18.30 -9.77
N SER A 210 25.43 18.34 -11.03
CA SER A 210 24.36 19.22 -11.53
C SER A 210 23.05 18.51 -11.90
N ALA A 211 22.97 17.21 -11.68
CA ALA A 211 21.75 16.46 -11.96
C ALA A 211 20.71 16.62 -10.84
N LEU A 212 19.44 16.52 -11.16
CA LEU A 212 18.31 16.68 -10.24
C LEU A 212 17.28 15.54 -10.43
N ILE A 213 16.53 15.26 -9.38
CA ILE A 213 15.30 14.50 -9.38
C ILE A 213 14.19 15.43 -8.83
N PRO A 214 13.10 15.66 -9.57
CA PRO A 214 12.88 15.30 -10.97
C PRO A 214 13.79 16.08 -11.92
N THR A 215 14.07 15.45 -13.07
CA THR A 215 14.90 16.06 -14.13
C THR A 215 14.25 17.30 -14.69
N PRO A 216 14.94 18.46 -14.72
CA PRO A 216 14.41 19.66 -15.35
C PRO A 216 14.35 19.55 -16.87
N LEU A 217 13.50 20.37 -17.50
CA LEU A 217 13.40 20.44 -18.96
C LEU A 217 14.72 20.83 -19.62
N GLN A 218 15.47 21.76 -19.01
CA GLN A 218 16.76 22.18 -19.51
C GLN A 218 17.70 22.50 -18.34
N VAL A 219 18.93 22.02 -18.42
CA VAL A 219 20.00 22.33 -17.50
C VAL A 219 21.23 22.74 -18.33
N LYS A 220 21.75 23.93 -18.06
CA LYS A 220 23.02 24.40 -18.62
C LYS A 220 24.02 24.57 -17.50
N THR A 221 25.00 23.69 -17.45
CA THR A 221 26.07 23.71 -16.45
C THR A 221 27.16 24.70 -16.88
N GLN A 222 27.67 25.45 -15.93
CA GLN A 222 28.86 26.32 -16.08
C GLN A 222 30.00 25.72 -15.23
N SER A 223 31.24 26.05 -15.60
CA SER A 223 32.41 25.55 -14.86
C SER A 223 32.48 26.13 -13.44
N GLY A 224 32.84 25.28 -12.45
CA GLY A 224 33.05 25.63 -11.07
C GLY A 224 31.80 25.64 -10.21
N SER A 225 31.99 26.01 -8.96
CA SER A 225 30.94 26.10 -7.94
C SER A 225 30.90 27.46 -7.29
N VAL A 226 29.84 27.76 -6.57
CA VAL A 226 29.68 28.92 -5.71
C VAL A 226 29.62 28.50 -4.25
N SER A 227 30.38 29.19 -3.40
CA SER A 227 30.35 28.92 -1.96
C SER A 227 29.09 29.48 -1.31
N ILE A 228 28.39 28.62 -0.58
CA ILE A 228 27.27 28.98 0.30
C ILE A 228 27.59 28.76 1.77
N ALA A 229 28.89 28.66 2.13
CA ALA A 229 29.33 28.49 3.52
C ALA A 229 28.84 29.60 4.47
N LYS A 230 28.62 30.80 3.95
CA LYS A 230 28.03 31.94 4.68
C LYS A 230 26.52 32.06 4.51
N GLY A 231 25.88 31.04 3.95
CA GLY A 231 24.44 30.94 3.70
C GLY A 231 23.95 31.77 2.51
N ILE A 232 22.68 31.58 2.22
CA ILE A 232 21.92 32.19 1.13
C ILE A 232 20.97 33.22 1.74
N ALA A 233 20.94 34.45 1.18
CA ALA A 233 20.03 35.50 1.64
C ALA A 233 18.67 35.42 0.93
N LEU A 234 17.72 34.69 1.52
CA LEU A 234 16.34 34.57 1.02
C LEU A 234 15.60 35.89 1.21
N PRO A 235 14.91 36.44 0.17
CA PRO A 235 14.14 37.66 0.31
C PRO A 235 12.95 37.49 1.28
N SER A 236 12.81 38.37 2.26
CA SER A 236 11.81 38.26 3.36
C SER A 236 10.34 38.32 2.91
N LYS A 237 10.06 38.75 1.68
CA LYS A 237 8.71 38.88 1.10
C LYS A 237 8.44 37.90 -0.05
N ALA A 238 9.37 36.98 -0.30
CA ALA A 238 9.23 36.02 -1.41
C ALA A 238 8.17 34.93 -1.12
N PHE A 239 8.02 34.57 0.13
CA PHE A 239 7.12 33.54 0.62
C PHE A 239 6.39 34.03 1.87
N ASP A 240 5.23 33.44 2.16
CA ASP A 240 4.56 33.66 3.44
C ASP A 240 5.34 33.02 4.62
N ALA A 241 4.84 33.19 5.85
CA ALA A 241 5.54 32.72 7.04
C ALA A 241 5.68 31.19 7.08
N GLU A 242 4.64 30.46 6.71
CA GLU A 242 4.62 29.00 6.77
C GLU A 242 5.45 28.38 5.64
N GLN A 243 5.37 28.91 4.43
CA GLN A 243 6.25 28.52 3.31
C GLN A 243 7.73 28.80 3.63
N THR A 244 8.01 29.97 4.25
CA THR A 244 9.38 30.31 4.69
C THR A 244 9.87 29.34 5.75
N LYS A 245 9.00 28.94 6.70
CA LYS A 245 9.31 27.94 7.72
C LYS A 245 9.62 26.59 7.09
N ALA A 246 8.79 26.13 6.12
CA ALA A 246 9.00 24.88 5.40
C ALA A 246 10.36 24.87 4.65
N LEU A 247 10.68 25.94 3.92
CA LEU A 247 11.96 26.06 3.21
C LEU A 247 13.17 26.11 4.16
N ASN A 248 13.05 26.82 5.29
CA ASN A 248 14.12 26.84 6.30
C ASN A 248 14.33 25.46 6.92
N ALA A 249 13.27 24.72 7.27
CA ALA A 249 13.38 23.38 7.83
C ALA A 249 14.11 22.42 6.87
N ARG A 250 13.74 22.44 5.58
CA ARG A 250 14.41 21.64 4.56
C ARG A 250 15.88 22.05 4.36
N ALA A 251 16.16 23.35 4.31
CA ALA A 251 17.52 23.85 4.15
C ALA A 251 18.40 23.49 5.36
N GLU A 252 17.89 23.65 6.58
CA GLU A 252 18.59 23.30 7.81
C GLU A 252 18.91 21.80 7.87
N LEU A 253 17.96 20.94 7.50
CA LEU A 253 18.18 19.50 7.35
C LEU A 253 19.39 19.20 6.45
N LEU A 254 19.53 19.94 5.35
CA LEU A 254 20.60 19.79 4.38
C LEU A 254 21.87 20.58 4.72
N GLY A 255 21.95 21.20 5.89
CA GLY A 255 23.10 21.98 6.33
C GLY A 255 23.22 23.34 5.66
N VAL A 256 22.17 23.89 5.07
CA VAL A 256 22.16 25.19 4.38
C VAL A 256 21.44 26.24 5.21
N ASN A 257 22.06 27.40 5.38
CA ASN A 257 21.47 28.56 6.05
C ASN A 257 20.81 29.50 5.02
N LEU A 258 19.48 29.70 5.10
CA LEU A 258 18.75 30.65 4.24
C LEU A 258 18.69 32.10 4.78
N LYS A 259 19.41 32.42 5.86
CA LYS A 259 19.56 33.78 6.42
C LYS A 259 21.00 34.30 6.25
N GLY A 260 21.64 33.85 5.18
CA GLY A 260 23.03 34.14 4.90
C GLY A 260 23.30 35.38 4.05
N VAL A 261 24.40 35.35 3.25
CA VAL A 261 24.90 36.52 2.53
C VAL A 261 24.81 36.45 1.02
N LEU A 262 24.74 35.23 0.41
CA LEU A 262 24.62 35.13 -1.06
C LEU A 262 23.25 35.64 -1.50
N PRO A 263 23.17 36.75 -2.26
CA PRO A 263 21.87 37.36 -2.59
C PRO A 263 21.01 36.42 -3.44
N THR A 264 19.73 36.38 -3.12
CA THR A 264 18.73 35.70 -3.94
C THR A 264 17.66 36.68 -4.41
N GLN A 265 17.36 36.67 -5.70
CA GLN A 265 16.29 37.45 -6.30
C GLN A 265 15.20 36.49 -6.74
N ILE A 266 13.97 36.74 -6.33
CA ILE A 266 12.80 35.94 -6.70
C ILE A 266 11.75 36.91 -7.30
N ALA A 267 11.31 36.61 -8.52
CA ALA A 267 10.30 37.38 -9.21
C ALA A 267 9.19 36.47 -9.78
N ILE A 268 7.96 36.79 -9.44
CA ILE A 268 6.79 36.19 -10.08
C ILE A 268 6.45 36.99 -11.33
N SER A 269 6.59 36.38 -12.51
CA SER A 269 6.50 37.07 -13.78
C SER A 269 5.84 36.21 -14.85
N PRO A 270 4.54 35.84 -14.72
CA PRO A 270 3.85 34.91 -15.64
C PRO A 270 3.93 35.32 -17.11
N LYS A 271 3.90 36.62 -17.39
CA LYS A 271 3.96 37.14 -18.76
C LYS A 271 5.27 36.85 -19.52
N THR A 272 6.32 36.44 -18.80
CA THR A 272 7.63 36.08 -19.41
C THR A 272 7.70 34.61 -19.84
N PHE A 273 6.68 33.81 -19.49
CA PHE A 273 6.56 32.40 -19.84
C PHE A 273 5.61 32.26 -21.04
N LYS A 274 5.97 31.43 -22.02
CA LYS A 274 5.19 31.23 -23.26
C LYS A 274 5.21 29.75 -23.65
N GLY A 275 4.22 29.31 -24.44
CA GLY A 275 4.09 27.94 -24.89
C GLY A 275 3.96 26.99 -23.67
N ASP A 276 4.61 25.87 -23.73
CA ASP A 276 4.57 24.83 -22.68
C ASP A 276 5.08 25.28 -21.30
N LEU A 277 5.77 26.40 -21.25
CA LEU A 277 6.22 27.01 -20.00
C LEU A 277 5.17 27.94 -19.37
N ALA A 278 4.09 28.30 -20.06
CA ALA A 278 3.06 29.22 -19.56
C ALA A 278 2.02 28.46 -18.70
N LYS A 279 2.48 27.82 -17.63
CA LYS A 279 1.63 27.04 -16.71
C LYS A 279 2.14 27.10 -15.28
N SER A 280 1.24 26.79 -14.34
CA SER A 280 1.54 26.73 -12.90
C SER A 280 2.73 25.82 -12.62
N GLY A 281 3.61 26.28 -11.73
CA GLY A 281 4.81 25.55 -11.32
C GLY A 281 6.05 25.77 -12.20
N SER A 282 5.94 26.50 -13.31
CA SER A 282 7.09 26.80 -14.20
C SER A 282 8.04 27.80 -13.59
N TYR A 283 9.35 27.62 -13.81
CA TYR A 283 10.38 28.52 -13.30
C TYR A 283 11.65 28.51 -14.14
N ARG A 284 12.47 29.55 -13.90
CA ARG A 284 13.87 29.65 -14.31
C ARG A 284 14.70 29.89 -13.06
N LEU A 285 15.80 29.16 -12.91
CA LEU A 285 16.76 29.29 -11.82
C LEU A 285 18.17 29.51 -12.41
N ALA A 286 18.88 30.53 -11.97
CA ALA A 286 20.28 30.74 -12.33
C ALA A 286 21.12 30.89 -11.04
N ILE A 287 22.19 30.11 -10.93
CA ILE A 287 23.16 30.14 -9.83
C ILE A 287 24.49 30.61 -10.38
N THR A 288 24.99 31.73 -9.86
CA THR A 288 26.23 32.37 -10.29
C THR A 288 27.09 32.76 -9.10
N ASP A 289 28.34 33.17 -9.28
CA ASP A 289 29.21 33.64 -8.20
C ASP A 289 28.66 34.86 -7.44
N LYS A 290 27.74 35.60 -8.06
CA LYS A 290 27.26 36.87 -7.49
C LYS A 290 25.91 36.77 -6.83
N GLN A 291 25.06 35.87 -7.34
CA GLN A 291 23.67 35.77 -6.89
C GLN A 291 22.98 34.50 -7.37
N ILE A 292 21.88 34.17 -6.70
CA ILE A 292 20.84 33.22 -7.16
C ILE A 292 19.70 34.07 -7.72
N LYS A 293 19.22 33.73 -8.93
CA LYS A 293 18.07 34.38 -9.54
C LYS A 293 16.99 33.37 -9.89
N VAL A 294 15.78 33.62 -9.39
CA VAL A 294 14.56 32.85 -9.70
C VAL A 294 13.58 33.75 -10.42
N THR A 295 13.07 33.30 -11.55
CA THR A 295 11.89 33.87 -12.22
C THR A 295 10.86 32.78 -12.33
N ALA A 296 9.67 32.96 -11.77
CA ALA A 296 8.63 31.95 -11.72
C ALA A 296 7.32 32.41 -12.37
N PHE A 297 6.55 31.46 -12.89
CA PHE A 297 5.21 31.72 -13.40
C PHE A 297 4.27 32.15 -12.26
N ASP A 298 4.33 31.46 -11.15
CA ASP A 298 3.53 31.67 -9.94
C ASP A 298 4.31 31.32 -8.66
N GLN A 299 3.62 31.35 -7.51
CA GLN A 299 4.21 31.07 -6.21
C GLN A 299 4.69 29.62 -6.11
N ALA A 300 3.95 28.66 -6.69
CA ALA A 300 4.35 27.26 -6.73
C ALA A 300 5.65 27.08 -7.52
N GLY A 301 5.80 27.76 -8.67
CA GLY A 301 7.04 27.75 -9.45
C GLY A 301 8.23 28.32 -8.68
N ALA A 302 8.01 29.38 -7.88
CA ALA A 302 9.06 29.94 -7.02
C ALA A 302 9.47 28.93 -5.93
N PHE A 303 8.52 28.25 -5.31
CA PHE A 303 8.76 27.22 -4.33
C PHE A 303 9.52 26.03 -4.94
N TYR A 304 9.10 25.53 -6.11
CA TYR A 304 9.79 24.44 -6.82
C TYR A 304 11.22 24.83 -7.26
N ALA A 305 11.46 26.09 -7.61
CA ALA A 305 12.80 26.57 -7.88
C ALA A 305 13.71 26.47 -6.65
N MET A 306 13.17 26.79 -5.46
CA MET A 306 13.90 26.61 -4.20
C MET A 306 14.14 25.13 -3.86
N GLN A 307 13.17 24.24 -4.13
CA GLN A 307 13.37 22.80 -3.98
C GLN A 307 14.46 22.27 -4.91
N SER A 308 14.51 22.78 -6.16
CA SER A 308 15.60 22.44 -7.08
C SER A 308 16.97 22.97 -6.60
N LEU A 309 17.02 24.18 -6.06
CA LEU A 309 18.22 24.74 -5.45
C LEU A 309 18.72 23.82 -4.32
N LEU A 310 17.84 23.43 -3.38
CA LEU A 310 18.15 22.54 -2.27
C LEU A 310 18.45 21.11 -2.75
N GLY A 311 17.81 20.66 -3.83
CA GLY A 311 18.11 19.40 -4.48
C GLY A 311 19.53 19.27 -5.00
N LEU A 312 20.17 20.38 -5.40
CA LEU A 312 21.57 20.42 -5.84
C LEU A 312 22.58 20.29 -4.70
N VAL A 313 22.16 20.39 -3.44
CA VAL A 313 23.05 20.26 -2.29
C VAL A 313 23.59 18.84 -2.22
N ASP A 314 24.91 18.73 -2.20
CA ASP A 314 25.62 17.50 -1.85
C ASP A 314 25.89 17.51 -0.33
N MET A 315 25.36 16.53 0.39
CA MET A 315 25.52 16.44 1.85
C MET A 315 26.98 16.24 2.29
N ALA A 316 27.82 15.66 1.42
CA ALA A 316 29.25 15.54 1.66
C ALA A 316 29.98 16.90 1.55
N ASN A 317 29.39 17.88 0.85
CA ASN A 317 29.93 19.21 0.67
C ASN A 317 28.82 20.28 0.59
N ALA A 318 28.01 20.40 1.64
CA ALA A 318 26.86 21.30 1.72
C ALA A 318 27.25 22.83 1.67
N SER A 319 28.53 23.13 1.59
CA SER A 319 29.04 24.52 1.49
C SER A 319 29.18 25.04 0.04
N GLN A 320 28.92 24.19 -0.95
CA GLN A 320 29.10 24.50 -2.37
C GLN A 320 27.86 24.14 -3.19
N LEU A 321 27.56 24.98 -4.20
CA LEU A 321 26.56 24.66 -5.22
C LEU A 321 27.17 24.75 -6.63
N PRO A 322 26.79 23.90 -7.58
CA PRO A 322 27.20 24.02 -8.95
C PRO A 322 26.63 25.31 -9.58
N LYS A 323 27.36 25.93 -10.50
CA LYS A 323 26.82 27.04 -11.31
C LYS A 323 26.02 26.50 -12.44
N VAL A 324 24.72 26.80 -12.45
CA VAL A 324 23.75 26.25 -13.41
C VAL A 324 22.71 27.30 -13.83
N GLU A 325 22.20 27.13 -15.02
CA GLU A 325 20.94 27.72 -15.48
C GLU A 325 19.94 26.61 -15.74
N ILE A 326 18.77 26.68 -15.09
CA ILE A 326 17.69 25.73 -15.19
C ILE A 326 16.45 26.41 -15.75
N VAL A 327 15.79 25.77 -16.72
CA VAL A 327 14.42 26.09 -17.17
C VAL A 327 13.57 24.87 -16.98
N ASP A 328 12.47 25.04 -16.29
CA ASP A 328 11.68 23.88 -15.86
C ASP A 328 10.18 24.18 -15.78
N ALA A 329 9.37 23.13 -15.99
CA ALA A 329 7.93 23.15 -15.89
C ALA A 329 7.40 21.72 -15.68
N PRO A 330 6.30 21.54 -14.92
CA PRO A 330 5.74 20.21 -14.73
C PRO A 330 5.14 19.65 -16.01
N ARG A 331 5.27 18.32 -16.19
CA ARG A 331 4.59 17.57 -17.25
C ARG A 331 3.08 17.54 -16.99
N PHE A 332 2.68 16.99 -15.85
CA PHE A 332 1.29 16.83 -15.45
C PHE A 332 0.85 17.87 -14.41
N ALA A 333 -0.44 18.26 -14.48
CA ALA A 333 -1.07 19.09 -13.47
C ALA A 333 -1.26 18.34 -12.14
N TYR A 334 -1.61 17.05 -12.20
CA TYR A 334 -1.76 16.16 -11.07
C TYR A 334 -0.53 15.26 -10.94
N ARG A 335 0.18 15.35 -9.83
CA ARG A 335 1.34 14.53 -9.49
C ARG A 335 1.15 14.01 -8.08
N GLY A 336 0.52 12.82 -7.98
CA GLY A 336 -0.07 12.33 -6.76
C GLY A 336 0.72 11.21 -6.08
N VAL A 337 0.54 11.15 -4.76
CA VAL A 337 0.77 9.96 -3.94
C VAL A 337 -0.51 9.68 -3.20
N MET A 338 -1.01 8.46 -3.29
CA MET A 338 -2.11 7.96 -2.46
C MET A 338 -1.51 7.12 -1.33
N VAL A 339 -2.07 7.30 -0.15
CA VAL A 339 -1.72 6.54 1.06
C VAL A 339 -2.99 5.95 1.66
N ASP A 340 -3.03 4.62 1.73
CA ASP A 340 -4.04 3.89 2.47
C ASP A 340 -3.66 3.89 3.96
N VAL A 341 -4.48 4.53 4.78
CA VAL A 341 -4.38 4.52 6.24
C VAL A 341 -5.50 3.70 6.89
N ALA A 342 -6.38 3.12 6.07
CA ALA A 342 -7.56 2.40 6.53
C ALA A 342 -7.25 0.92 6.83
N ARG A 343 -6.53 0.21 5.95
CA ARG A 343 -6.18 -1.20 6.18
C ARG A 343 -5.28 -1.35 7.38
N ASN A 344 -4.20 -0.58 7.46
CA ASN A 344 -3.42 -0.38 8.67
C ASN A 344 -3.18 1.11 8.87
N PHE A 345 -3.20 1.58 10.13
CA PHE A 345 -3.08 2.99 10.43
C PHE A 345 -1.63 3.45 10.42
N HIS A 346 -1.36 4.52 9.68
CA HIS A 346 -0.07 5.19 9.66
C HIS A 346 -0.16 6.54 10.38
N SER A 347 0.86 6.83 11.17
CA SER A 347 0.86 7.99 12.06
C SER A 347 0.82 9.32 11.29
N LYS A 348 0.33 10.37 11.97
CA LYS A 348 0.44 11.74 11.46
C LYS A 348 1.88 12.09 11.09
N GLN A 349 2.85 11.61 11.87
CA GLN A 349 4.27 11.86 11.64
C GLN A 349 4.74 11.26 10.31
N ALA A 350 4.34 10.04 9.98
CA ALA A 350 4.62 9.41 8.69
C ALA A 350 4.01 10.22 7.52
N ILE A 351 2.78 10.72 7.68
CA ILE A 351 2.13 11.57 6.68
C ILE A 351 2.86 12.91 6.50
N LEU A 352 3.27 13.56 7.59
CA LEU A 352 4.04 14.81 7.52
C LEU A 352 5.43 14.60 6.89
N ALA A 353 6.10 13.48 7.21
CA ALA A 353 7.37 13.10 6.58
C ALA A 353 7.20 12.86 5.07
N THR A 354 6.11 12.20 4.67
CA THR A 354 5.77 12.00 3.26
C THR A 354 5.52 13.32 2.54
N LEU A 355 4.76 14.24 3.13
CA LEU A 355 4.52 15.59 2.58
C LEU A 355 5.83 16.37 2.37
N GLU A 356 6.79 16.23 3.30
CA GLU A 356 8.12 16.85 3.15
C GLU A 356 8.86 16.32 1.92
N GLN A 357 8.85 15.00 1.72
CA GLN A 357 9.50 14.41 0.56
C GLN A 357 8.72 14.70 -0.74
N MET A 358 7.40 14.68 -0.72
CA MET A 358 6.57 15.11 -1.86
C MET A 358 6.93 16.52 -2.31
N ALA A 359 7.07 17.45 -1.38
CA ALA A 359 7.51 18.82 -1.66
C ALA A 359 8.91 18.87 -2.28
N ALA A 360 9.86 18.11 -1.72
CA ALA A 360 11.25 18.06 -2.21
C ALA A 360 11.32 17.57 -3.66
N TYR A 361 10.45 16.63 -4.05
CA TYR A 361 10.40 16.07 -5.39
C TYR A 361 9.22 16.60 -6.24
N LYS A 362 8.64 17.74 -5.87
CA LYS A 362 7.64 18.50 -6.63
C LYS A 362 6.33 17.74 -6.91
N MET A 363 5.96 16.78 -6.07
CA MET A 363 4.64 16.20 -6.05
C MET A 363 3.66 17.19 -5.40
N ASN A 364 2.39 17.20 -5.85
CA ASN A 364 1.45 18.25 -5.44
C ASN A 364 0.06 17.77 -5.02
N LYS A 365 -0.17 16.46 -4.97
CA LYS A 365 -1.45 15.88 -4.55
C LYS A 365 -1.18 14.74 -3.56
N LEU A 366 -1.63 14.91 -2.32
CA LEU A 366 -1.72 13.83 -1.34
C LEU A 366 -3.15 13.31 -1.33
N HIS A 367 -3.37 12.09 -1.79
CA HIS A 367 -4.65 11.41 -1.73
C HIS A 367 -4.63 10.51 -0.49
N LEU A 368 -5.52 10.76 0.47
CA LEU A 368 -5.66 9.96 1.68
C LEU A 368 -6.89 9.05 1.55
N HIS A 369 -6.64 7.75 1.48
CA HIS A 369 -7.66 6.72 1.58
C HIS A 369 -7.97 6.50 3.05
N LEU A 370 -9.01 7.22 3.54
CA LEU A 370 -9.30 7.38 4.96
C LEU A 370 -10.21 6.31 5.54
N THR A 371 -10.90 5.55 4.68
CA THR A 371 -11.90 4.58 5.13
C THR A 371 -11.92 3.36 4.23
N ASP A 372 -12.10 2.18 4.84
CA ASP A 372 -12.27 0.91 4.17
C ASP A 372 -13.03 -0.08 5.06
N ASP A 373 -13.08 -1.35 4.68
CA ASP A 373 -13.67 -2.43 5.48
C ASP A 373 -12.98 -2.57 6.84
N GLU A 374 -11.68 -2.36 6.89
CA GLU A 374 -10.84 -2.61 8.05
C GLU A 374 -10.70 -1.41 8.97
N GLY A 375 -11.16 -0.22 8.58
CA GLY A 375 -11.07 0.93 9.48
C GLY A 375 -11.59 2.24 8.92
N TRP A 376 -12.04 3.09 9.84
CA TRP A 376 -12.40 4.50 9.62
C TRP A 376 -11.39 5.42 10.30
N ARG A 377 -10.72 6.33 9.59
CA ARG A 377 -9.51 7.00 10.08
C ARG A 377 -9.62 8.51 10.29
N LEU A 378 -10.82 9.06 10.31
CA LEU A 378 -11.03 10.50 10.52
C LEU A 378 -12.15 10.76 11.51
N GLU A 379 -11.86 11.55 12.53
CA GLU A 379 -12.90 12.05 13.45
C GLU A 379 -13.93 12.91 12.71
N ILE A 380 -15.20 12.55 12.82
CA ILE A 380 -16.32 13.32 12.25
C ILE A 380 -17.18 13.87 13.39
N PRO A 381 -17.19 15.19 13.63
CA PRO A 381 -18.01 15.80 14.68
C PRO A 381 -19.48 15.39 14.62
N GLY A 382 -20.01 14.86 15.75
CA GLY A 382 -21.37 14.35 15.85
C GLY A 382 -21.57 12.88 15.45
N LEU A 383 -20.52 12.18 15.01
CA LEU A 383 -20.54 10.74 14.71
C LEU A 383 -19.36 10.05 15.41
N PRO A 384 -19.30 10.05 16.75
CA PRO A 384 -18.15 9.51 17.48
C PRO A 384 -17.97 8.01 17.25
N GLU A 385 -19.03 7.26 16.95
CA GLU A 385 -18.95 5.81 16.71
C GLU A 385 -18.02 5.45 15.56
N LEU A 386 -17.83 6.35 14.59
CA LEU A 386 -16.91 6.14 13.48
C LEU A 386 -15.45 5.96 13.94
N THR A 387 -15.06 6.63 15.04
CA THR A 387 -13.71 6.51 15.59
C THR A 387 -13.65 5.67 16.86
N ASP A 388 -14.68 5.70 17.68
CA ASP A 388 -14.72 4.91 18.93
C ASP A 388 -14.85 3.41 18.64
N ILE A 389 -15.48 3.05 17.51
CA ILE A 389 -15.73 1.67 17.06
C ILE A 389 -14.99 1.40 15.74
N GLY A 390 -15.27 2.18 14.69
CA GLY A 390 -14.76 1.94 13.34
C GLY A 390 -13.25 2.12 13.19
N ALA A 391 -12.60 2.86 14.09
CA ALA A 391 -11.15 3.02 14.09
C ALA A 391 -10.44 2.05 15.05
N GLN A 392 -11.15 1.16 15.69
CA GLN A 392 -10.62 0.20 16.67
C GLN A 392 -10.77 -1.21 16.13
N ARG A 393 -9.73 -2.03 16.25
CA ARG A 393 -9.76 -3.47 15.99
C ARG A 393 -9.55 -4.24 17.26
N CYS A 394 -10.52 -5.05 17.64
CA CYS A 394 -10.41 -5.93 18.80
C CYS A 394 -11.32 -7.16 18.61
N PHE A 395 -11.20 -8.12 19.50
CA PHE A 395 -11.98 -9.34 19.44
C PHE A 395 -13.34 -9.14 20.11
N ASP A 396 -14.28 -8.58 19.41
CA ASP A 396 -15.70 -8.51 19.76
C ASP A 396 -16.54 -9.10 18.62
N LEU A 397 -17.02 -10.34 18.79
CA LEU A 397 -17.84 -11.03 17.80
C LEU A 397 -19.16 -10.34 17.50
N SER A 398 -19.61 -9.42 18.37
CA SER A 398 -20.83 -8.61 18.14
C SER A 398 -20.56 -7.35 17.32
N GLU A 399 -19.33 -6.96 17.20
CA GLU A 399 -18.88 -5.71 16.56
C GLU A 399 -19.64 -4.46 17.07
N THR A 400 -19.88 -4.41 18.38
CA THR A 400 -20.50 -3.27 19.05
C THR A 400 -19.49 -2.33 19.73
N GLU A 401 -18.27 -2.82 19.99
CA GLU A 401 -17.18 -2.09 20.62
C GLU A 401 -16.02 -1.79 19.64
N CYS A 402 -15.84 -2.62 18.62
CA CYS A 402 -14.78 -2.49 17.63
C CYS A 402 -15.08 -3.32 16.38
N VAL A 403 -14.33 -3.08 15.31
CA VAL A 403 -14.28 -3.95 14.14
C VAL A 403 -13.45 -5.20 14.48
N LEU A 404 -13.85 -6.36 13.98
CA LEU A 404 -13.12 -7.61 14.20
C LEU A 404 -11.67 -7.52 13.71
N PRO A 405 -10.73 -8.25 14.36
CA PRO A 405 -9.33 -8.27 13.95
C PRO A 405 -9.18 -8.72 12.50
N GLN A 406 -8.37 -8.01 11.75
CA GLN A 406 -7.99 -8.28 10.36
C GLN A 406 -6.49 -8.03 10.19
N LEU A 407 -5.89 -8.60 9.16
CA LEU A 407 -4.52 -8.31 8.72
C LEU A 407 -3.48 -8.47 9.84
N GLY A 408 -3.70 -9.47 10.71
CA GLY A 408 -2.79 -9.80 11.79
C GLY A 408 -2.79 -8.84 12.97
N SER A 409 -3.84 -8.05 13.19
CA SER A 409 -3.88 -7.03 14.26
C SER A 409 -3.92 -7.58 15.69
N GLY A 410 -4.29 -8.86 15.88
CA GLY A 410 -4.45 -9.43 17.23
C GLY A 410 -5.78 -9.06 17.90
N PRO A 411 -6.01 -9.49 19.15
CA PRO A 411 -7.32 -9.42 19.79
C PRO A 411 -7.62 -8.13 20.56
N THR A 412 -6.65 -7.28 20.82
CA THR A 412 -6.80 -6.04 21.61
C THR A 412 -6.67 -4.82 20.70
N SER A 413 -7.24 -3.69 21.07
CA SER A 413 -7.18 -2.46 20.29
C SER A 413 -5.80 -1.77 20.29
N ASP A 414 -4.86 -2.21 21.08
CA ASP A 414 -3.46 -1.74 21.05
C ASP A 414 -2.70 -2.48 19.94
N ASN A 415 -2.91 -2.05 18.70
CA ASN A 415 -2.34 -2.69 17.52
C ASN A 415 -2.23 -1.71 16.34
N PHE A 416 -1.52 -2.09 15.28
CA PHE A 416 -1.31 -1.28 14.07
C PHE A 416 -2.58 -1.06 13.24
N GLY A 417 -3.59 -1.91 13.41
CA GLY A 417 -4.88 -1.77 12.74
C GLY A 417 -5.81 -0.74 13.40
N SER A 418 -5.46 -0.22 14.56
CA SER A 418 -6.25 0.76 15.32
C SER A 418 -5.62 2.14 15.26
N GLY A 419 -6.47 3.18 15.20
CA GLY A 419 -6.02 4.56 15.19
C GLY A 419 -6.81 5.42 14.21
N TYR A 420 -6.72 6.72 14.38
CA TYR A 420 -7.37 7.71 13.53
C TYR A 420 -6.71 9.09 13.67
N PHE A 421 -6.97 9.96 12.72
CA PHE A 421 -6.65 11.38 12.82
C PHE A 421 -7.80 12.09 13.54
N THR A 422 -7.49 12.77 14.64
CA THR A 422 -8.43 13.72 15.23
C THR A 422 -8.70 14.85 14.23
N LYS A 423 -9.82 15.58 14.43
CA LYS A 423 -10.08 16.80 13.66
C LYS A 423 -8.86 17.73 13.65
N GLN A 424 -8.20 17.89 14.81
CA GLN A 424 -7.00 18.73 14.93
C GLN A 424 -5.82 18.19 14.13
N ASP A 425 -5.56 16.88 14.18
CA ASP A 425 -4.50 16.24 13.40
C ASP A 425 -4.68 16.46 11.90
N TYR A 426 -5.92 16.30 11.43
CA TYR A 426 -6.24 16.50 10.02
C TYR A 426 -6.05 17.97 9.59
N VAL A 427 -6.51 18.93 10.39
CA VAL A 427 -6.28 20.37 10.16
C VAL A 427 -4.78 20.69 10.10
N GLU A 428 -3.97 20.11 10.98
CA GLU A 428 -2.50 20.27 10.95
C GLU A 428 -1.87 19.67 9.68
N ILE A 429 -2.33 18.50 9.23
CA ILE A 429 -1.90 17.90 7.95
C ILE A 429 -2.21 18.86 6.78
N LEU A 430 -3.43 19.40 6.75
CA LEU A 430 -3.84 20.36 5.72
C LEU A 430 -2.96 21.62 5.69
N GLN A 431 -2.70 22.20 6.87
CA GLN A 431 -1.85 23.39 6.98
C GLN A 431 -0.39 23.10 6.55
N TYR A 432 0.11 21.93 6.93
CA TYR A 432 1.45 21.50 6.55
C TYR A 432 1.61 21.29 5.04
N ALA A 433 0.60 20.65 4.42
CA ALA A 433 0.51 20.44 2.99
C ALA A 433 0.40 21.77 2.21
N LYS A 434 -0.47 22.68 2.67
CA LYS A 434 -0.66 24.02 2.09
C LYS A 434 0.66 24.80 2.00
N ALA A 435 1.46 24.79 3.07
CA ALA A 435 2.75 25.45 3.10
C ALA A 435 3.76 24.90 2.07
N ARG A 436 3.49 23.72 1.51
CA ARG A 436 4.30 22.98 0.53
C ARG A 436 3.69 22.92 -0.86
N HIS A 437 2.62 23.66 -1.11
CA HIS A 437 1.88 23.64 -2.37
C HIS A 437 1.33 22.26 -2.74
N ILE A 438 0.88 21.49 -1.73
CA ILE A 438 0.29 20.18 -1.89
C ILE A 438 -1.19 20.27 -1.51
N GLU A 439 -2.08 19.82 -2.41
CA GLU A 439 -3.49 19.61 -2.12
C GLU A 439 -3.68 18.26 -1.45
N VAL A 440 -4.46 18.22 -0.38
CA VAL A 440 -4.91 16.99 0.26
C VAL A 440 -6.30 16.64 -0.26
N ILE A 441 -6.43 15.43 -0.78
CA ILE A 441 -7.67 14.88 -1.35
C ILE A 441 -8.17 13.80 -0.40
N PRO A 442 -9.26 14.04 0.36
CA PRO A 442 -9.86 13.02 1.20
C PRO A 442 -10.65 12.04 0.34
N GLU A 443 -10.45 10.74 0.57
CA GLU A 443 -11.29 9.67 0.07
C GLU A 443 -12.08 9.04 1.20
N ILE A 444 -13.38 8.94 1.00
CA ILE A 444 -14.31 8.16 1.82
C ILE A 444 -14.94 7.15 0.86
N ASP A 445 -14.47 5.91 0.92
CA ASP A 445 -14.86 4.91 -0.05
C ASP A 445 -16.30 4.45 0.12
N MET A 446 -16.99 4.33 -1.00
CA MET A 446 -18.39 3.92 -1.09
C MET A 446 -18.78 3.57 -2.54
N PRO A 447 -19.75 2.68 -2.81
CA PRO A 447 -20.56 1.99 -1.80
C PRO A 447 -19.90 0.76 -1.19
N ALA A 448 -18.88 0.16 -1.83
CA ALA A 448 -18.09 -0.94 -1.28
C ALA A 448 -16.98 -0.43 -0.33
N HIS A 449 -16.18 -1.34 0.22
CA HIS A 449 -15.09 -1.02 1.12
C HIS A 449 -15.51 -0.16 2.33
N ALA A 450 -16.70 -0.41 2.87
CA ALA A 450 -17.31 0.48 3.85
C ALA A 450 -17.72 -0.22 5.17
N ARG A 451 -17.20 -1.43 5.45
CA ARG A 451 -17.61 -2.20 6.63
C ARG A 451 -17.41 -1.44 7.93
N ALA A 452 -16.28 -0.75 8.10
CA ALA A 452 -16.03 0.02 9.33
C ALA A 452 -17.12 1.08 9.57
N ALA A 453 -17.61 1.75 8.51
CA ALA A 453 -18.72 2.69 8.60
C ALA A 453 -20.04 1.99 8.95
N LEU A 454 -20.33 0.85 8.31
CA LEU A 454 -21.57 0.09 8.58
C LEU A 454 -21.61 -0.45 10.01
N VAL A 455 -20.53 -1.06 10.47
CA VAL A 455 -20.38 -1.54 11.85
C VAL A 455 -20.62 -0.40 12.84
N SER A 456 -19.97 0.76 12.62
CA SER A 456 -20.13 1.95 13.47
C SER A 456 -21.58 2.45 13.52
N MET A 457 -22.23 2.54 12.36
CA MET A 457 -23.59 3.05 12.28
C MET A 457 -24.64 2.05 12.78
N GLU A 458 -24.41 0.74 12.65
CA GLU A 458 -25.29 -0.27 13.27
C GLU A 458 -25.13 -0.31 14.80
N ALA A 459 -23.92 -0.15 15.34
CA ALA A 459 -23.72 0.01 16.78
C ALA A 459 -24.41 1.28 17.31
N ARG A 460 -24.31 2.41 16.57
CA ARG A 460 -25.07 3.64 16.84
C ARG A 460 -26.57 3.37 16.83
N TYR A 461 -27.08 2.68 15.81
CA TYR A 461 -28.49 2.33 15.69
C TYR A 461 -28.96 1.53 16.91
N GLN A 462 -28.24 0.48 17.29
CA GLN A 462 -28.61 -0.35 18.45
C GLN A 462 -28.63 0.46 19.76
N ARG A 463 -27.62 1.30 19.98
CA ARG A 463 -27.52 2.14 21.17
C ARG A 463 -28.69 3.15 21.28
N LEU A 464 -29.03 3.83 20.19
CA LEU A 464 -30.12 4.83 20.16
C LEU A 464 -31.49 4.17 20.27
N MET A 465 -31.68 2.99 19.67
CA MET A 465 -32.91 2.21 19.84
C MET A 465 -33.12 1.78 21.29
N GLN A 466 -32.08 1.37 22.00
CA GLN A 466 -32.14 1.06 23.44
C GLN A 466 -32.53 2.29 24.28
N GLN A 467 -32.17 3.48 23.83
CA GLN A 467 -32.53 4.76 24.46
C GLN A 467 -33.95 5.23 24.08
N GLY A 468 -34.61 4.54 23.16
CA GLY A 468 -35.94 4.88 22.67
C GLY A 468 -35.99 6.02 21.64
N ASP A 469 -34.87 6.41 21.07
CA ASP A 469 -34.77 7.44 20.03
C ASP A 469 -34.67 6.79 18.63
N GLU A 470 -35.81 6.29 18.17
CA GLU A 470 -35.91 5.62 16.86
C GLU A 470 -35.59 6.57 15.69
N ALA A 471 -35.91 7.84 15.80
CA ALA A 471 -35.67 8.82 14.75
C ALA A 471 -34.17 9.05 14.54
N ALA A 472 -33.43 9.32 15.62
CA ALA A 472 -32.00 9.48 15.59
C ALA A 472 -31.26 8.17 15.23
N ALA A 473 -31.80 7.01 15.64
CA ALA A 473 -31.25 5.70 15.29
C ALA A 473 -31.24 5.47 13.77
N ASN A 474 -32.31 5.84 13.08
CA ASN A 474 -32.45 5.64 11.63
C ASN A 474 -31.88 6.79 10.79
N GLU A 475 -31.45 7.89 11.39
CA GLU A 475 -30.99 9.09 10.67
C GLU A 475 -29.81 8.79 9.71
N PHE A 476 -28.82 8.04 10.16
CA PHE A 476 -27.57 7.72 9.43
C PHE A 476 -27.36 6.23 9.25
N ARG A 477 -28.42 5.43 9.29
CA ARG A 477 -28.31 4.00 9.07
C ARG A 477 -27.93 3.70 7.63
N LEU A 478 -26.90 2.85 7.42
CA LEU A 478 -26.32 2.57 6.11
C LEU A 478 -26.77 1.21 5.56
N LEU A 479 -27.23 0.32 6.43
CA LEU A 479 -27.70 -1.02 6.11
C LEU A 479 -29.21 -1.02 5.90
N ASP A 480 -29.67 -1.62 4.78
CA ASP A 480 -31.06 -2.00 4.65
C ASP A 480 -31.29 -3.36 5.34
N PRO A 481 -32.06 -3.39 6.44
CA PRO A 481 -32.30 -4.64 7.18
C PRO A 481 -33.09 -5.68 6.37
N GLN A 482 -33.75 -5.26 5.29
CA GLN A 482 -34.51 -6.15 4.40
C GLN A 482 -33.65 -6.71 3.25
N ASP A 483 -32.45 -6.15 3.04
CA ASP A 483 -31.53 -6.69 2.05
C ASP A 483 -30.87 -7.97 2.58
N THR A 484 -31.20 -9.06 1.97
CA THR A 484 -30.63 -10.39 2.26
C THR A 484 -29.75 -10.89 1.11
N SER A 485 -29.22 -9.99 0.30
CA SER A 485 -28.35 -10.32 -0.84
C SER A 485 -27.16 -11.18 -0.40
N ASN A 486 -26.97 -12.29 -1.11
CA ASN A 486 -25.85 -13.21 -0.87
C ASN A 486 -24.64 -12.74 -1.71
N VAL A 487 -23.78 -11.95 -1.12
CA VAL A 487 -22.61 -11.37 -1.76
C VAL A 487 -21.33 -11.61 -0.96
N THR A 488 -20.22 -11.65 -1.66
CA THR A 488 -18.87 -11.72 -1.08
C THR A 488 -17.98 -10.73 -1.81
N THR A 489 -17.29 -9.87 -1.07
CA THR A 489 -16.32 -8.90 -1.64
C THR A 489 -15.01 -9.58 -2.04
N VAL A 490 -14.13 -8.86 -2.73
CA VAL A 490 -12.80 -9.35 -3.10
C VAL A 490 -11.93 -9.68 -1.89
N GLN A 491 -12.21 -9.08 -0.74
CA GLN A 491 -11.53 -9.34 0.54
C GLN A 491 -12.34 -10.26 1.46
N PHE A 492 -13.31 -10.98 0.89
CA PHE A 492 -14.12 -11.99 1.56
C PHE A 492 -15.05 -11.50 2.67
N TYR A 493 -15.43 -10.22 2.64
CA TYR A 493 -16.52 -9.69 3.48
C TYR A 493 -17.88 -9.97 2.85
N ASP A 494 -18.91 -9.86 3.67
CA ASP A 494 -20.31 -10.01 3.26
C ASP A 494 -20.93 -8.64 2.88
N ARG A 495 -22.28 -8.59 2.80
CA ARG A 495 -23.02 -7.37 2.47
C ARG A 495 -22.79 -6.20 3.47
N MET A 496 -22.24 -6.47 4.64
CA MET A 496 -21.86 -5.42 5.60
C MET A 496 -20.70 -4.55 5.11
N SER A 497 -20.10 -4.89 3.98
CA SER A 497 -19.10 -4.06 3.30
C SER A 497 -19.71 -2.99 2.38
N PHE A 498 -21.04 -2.95 2.21
CA PHE A 498 -21.68 -2.10 1.21
C PHE A 498 -22.66 -1.10 1.81
N ILE A 499 -22.37 0.20 1.71
CA ILE A 499 -23.34 1.27 1.97
C ILE A 499 -24.48 1.15 0.95
N ASN A 500 -25.71 1.01 1.41
CA ASN A 500 -26.85 0.88 0.49
C ASN A 500 -27.14 2.22 -0.23
N PRO A 501 -26.96 2.30 -1.56
CA PRO A 501 -27.06 3.53 -2.33
C PRO A 501 -28.49 4.05 -2.50
N CYS A 502 -29.48 3.23 -2.14
CA CYS A 502 -30.89 3.52 -2.36
C CYS A 502 -31.58 4.12 -1.14
N LEU A 503 -30.88 4.20 0.01
CA LEU A 503 -31.40 4.74 1.25
C LEU A 503 -31.19 6.27 1.33
N ASP A 504 -32.20 7.01 1.77
CA ASP A 504 -32.06 8.44 2.06
C ASP A 504 -31.13 8.67 3.28
N SER A 505 -31.04 7.73 4.22
CA SER A 505 -30.12 7.79 5.36
C SER A 505 -28.66 7.71 4.90
N SER A 506 -28.34 6.91 3.88
CA SER A 506 -27.01 6.87 3.28
C SER A 506 -26.61 8.23 2.68
N LYS A 507 -27.53 8.88 1.97
CA LYS A 507 -27.28 10.23 1.43
C LYS A 507 -27.07 11.27 2.53
N ARG A 508 -27.86 11.22 3.61
CA ARG A 508 -27.69 12.11 4.78
C ARG A 508 -26.35 11.89 5.47
N PHE A 509 -25.93 10.64 5.62
CA PHE A 509 -24.61 10.30 6.16
C PHE A 509 -23.48 10.91 5.30
N VAL A 510 -23.52 10.70 4.00
CA VAL A 510 -22.52 11.23 3.06
C VAL A 510 -22.51 12.77 3.10
N ASP A 511 -23.66 13.42 3.08
CA ASP A 511 -23.77 14.89 3.20
C ASP A 511 -23.17 15.41 4.51
N LYS A 512 -23.44 14.73 5.63
CA LYS A 512 -22.85 15.05 6.94
C LYS A 512 -21.31 14.95 6.89
N VAL A 513 -20.77 13.86 6.36
CA VAL A 513 -19.33 13.65 6.28
C VAL A 513 -18.66 14.71 5.39
N ILE A 514 -19.20 14.97 4.18
CA ILE A 514 -18.68 16.02 3.29
C ILE A 514 -18.69 17.39 3.99
N THR A 515 -19.77 17.70 4.71
CA THR A 515 -19.93 18.99 5.41
C THR A 515 -18.83 19.17 6.46
N GLU A 516 -18.59 18.17 7.29
CA GLU A 516 -17.57 18.25 8.36
C GLU A 516 -16.15 18.29 7.79
N VAL A 517 -15.85 17.49 6.77
CA VAL A 517 -14.54 17.52 6.11
C VAL A 517 -14.30 18.89 5.44
N ALA A 518 -15.30 19.44 4.74
CA ALA A 518 -15.19 20.78 4.15
C ALA A 518 -14.96 21.86 5.22
N ALA A 519 -15.61 21.72 6.41
CA ALA A 519 -15.38 22.64 7.52
C ALA A 519 -13.94 22.56 8.06
N MET A 520 -13.33 21.38 8.15
CA MET A 520 -11.93 21.21 8.55
C MET A 520 -10.98 21.87 7.54
N HIS A 521 -11.24 21.69 6.25
CA HIS A 521 -10.50 22.36 5.18
C HIS A 521 -10.60 23.88 5.25
N GLN A 522 -11.80 24.40 5.53
CA GLN A 522 -12.02 25.85 5.73
C GLN A 522 -11.24 26.36 6.94
N GLU A 523 -11.25 25.64 8.05
CA GLU A 523 -10.50 25.95 9.26
C GLU A 523 -8.98 26.00 9.01
N ALA A 524 -8.46 25.07 8.22
CA ALA A 524 -7.07 25.05 7.80
C ALA A 524 -6.70 26.18 6.83
N GLY A 525 -7.68 26.94 6.33
CA GLY A 525 -7.49 27.93 5.28
C GLY A 525 -7.06 27.32 3.94
N MET A 526 -7.43 26.09 3.70
CA MET A 526 -7.21 25.32 2.47
C MET A 526 -8.56 24.74 2.02
N PRO A 527 -9.41 25.52 1.33
CA PRO A 527 -10.73 25.06 0.92
C PRO A 527 -10.70 23.73 0.20
N LEU A 528 -11.64 22.85 0.50
CA LEU A 528 -11.78 21.56 -0.17
C LEU A 528 -12.13 21.78 -1.63
N THR A 529 -11.25 21.33 -2.52
CA THR A 529 -11.39 21.51 -3.98
C THR A 529 -11.65 20.22 -4.72
N THR A 530 -11.40 19.07 -4.09
CA THR A 530 -11.59 17.75 -4.69
C THR A 530 -12.13 16.79 -3.62
N TRP A 531 -13.23 16.12 -3.94
CA TRP A 531 -13.77 15.01 -3.16
C TRP A 531 -13.54 13.71 -3.90
N HIS A 532 -12.92 12.72 -3.25
CA HIS A 532 -12.77 11.39 -3.81
C HIS A 532 -13.83 10.44 -3.24
N PHE A 533 -14.57 9.82 -4.16
CA PHE A 533 -15.74 8.99 -3.87
C PHE A 533 -15.36 7.53 -3.53
N GLY A 534 -14.16 7.11 -3.91
CA GLY A 534 -13.82 5.68 -3.97
C GLY A 534 -14.47 5.04 -5.19
N GLY A 535 -15.41 4.13 -4.97
CA GLY A 535 -16.28 3.58 -6.00
C GLY A 535 -15.81 2.27 -6.59
N ASP A 536 -14.67 1.76 -6.13
CA ASP A 536 -14.11 0.51 -6.63
C ASP A 536 -14.81 -0.72 -6.06
N GLU A 537 -14.71 -1.79 -6.80
CA GLU A 537 -15.04 -3.17 -6.43
C GLU A 537 -16.43 -3.44 -5.84
N ALA A 538 -17.40 -2.57 -6.08
CA ALA A 538 -18.79 -2.76 -5.66
C ALA A 538 -19.47 -3.91 -6.45
N LYS A 539 -18.97 -5.12 -6.28
CA LYS A 539 -19.36 -6.33 -7.02
C LYS A 539 -19.38 -7.57 -6.12
N ASN A 540 -20.11 -8.60 -6.53
CA ASN A 540 -20.00 -9.93 -5.95
C ASN A 540 -18.92 -10.72 -6.71
N ILE A 541 -17.85 -11.12 -6.03
CA ILE A 541 -16.72 -11.82 -6.68
C ILE A 541 -17.14 -13.17 -7.27
N LYS A 542 -18.16 -13.83 -6.71
CA LYS A 542 -18.63 -15.13 -7.22
C LYS A 542 -19.42 -15.02 -8.51
N LEU A 543 -19.79 -13.81 -8.93
CA LEU A 543 -20.57 -13.56 -10.15
C LEU A 543 -19.79 -12.84 -11.24
N GLY A 544 -18.56 -12.40 -11.00
CA GLY A 544 -17.93 -11.56 -11.97
C GLY A 544 -16.42 -11.57 -11.95
N ALA A 545 -15.88 -10.58 -12.59
CA ALA A 545 -14.54 -10.05 -12.42
C ALA A 545 -13.43 -11.07 -12.13
N GLY A 546 -13.04 -11.86 -13.10
CA GLY A 546 -11.98 -12.83 -12.99
C GLY A 546 -12.42 -14.22 -12.56
N PHE A 547 -13.64 -14.35 -12.04
CA PHE A 547 -14.23 -15.62 -11.65
C PHE A 547 -15.23 -16.15 -12.69
N GLN A 548 -16.04 -15.25 -13.21
CA GLN A 548 -17.05 -15.59 -14.20
C GLN A 548 -17.20 -14.45 -15.20
N ASP A 549 -17.41 -14.80 -16.45
CA ASP A 549 -17.99 -13.90 -17.43
C ASP A 549 -19.51 -13.83 -17.20
N LEU A 550 -19.99 -12.69 -16.73
CA LEU A 550 -21.43 -12.47 -16.51
C LEU A 550 -22.26 -12.55 -17.79
N ASN A 551 -21.63 -12.41 -18.96
CA ASN A 551 -22.26 -12.55 -20.26
C ASN A 551 -22.20 -13.99 -20.78
N SER A 552 -21.45 -14.87 -20.13
CA SER A 552 -21.37 -16.28 -20.49
C SER A 552 -22.66 -17.02 -20.08
N GLN A 553 -23.20 -17.77 -21.01
CA GLN A 553 -24.31 -18.72 -20.75
C GLN A 553 -23.78 -20.02 -20.11
N GLU A 554 -22.47 -20.26 -20.15
CA GLU A 554 -21.87 -21.46 -19.63
C GLU A 554 -21.63 -21.31 -18.11
N PRO A 555 -22.04 -22.32 -17.32
CA PRO A 555 -21.66 -22.38 -15.91
C PRO A 555 -20.14 -22.39 -15.79
N VAL A 556 -19.59 -21.73 -14.78
CA VAL A 556 -18.16 -21.79 -14.50
C VAL A 556 -17.81 -23.23 -14.06
N SER A 557 -17.32 -24.02 -15.01
CA SER A 557 -17.13 -25.46 -14.83
C SER A 557 -16.13 -25.85 -13.76
N TRP A 558 -15.17 -24.97 -13.46
CA TRP A 558 -14.15 -25.19 -12.45
C TRP A 558 -14.65 -25.02 -11.00
N LYS A 559 -15.80 -24.38 -10.80
CA LYS A 559 -16.48 -24.32 -9.49
C LYS A 559 -17.57 -25.38 -9.35
N GLY A 560 -17.66 -26.31 -10.25
CA GLY A 560 -18.49 -27.54 -10.24
C GLY A 560 -19.94 -27.42 -9.77
N ASN A 561 -20.16 -26.95 -8.56
CA ASN A 561 -21.46 -26.91 -7.88
C ASN A 561 -21.99 -25.49 -7.67
N LEU A 562 -21.41 -24.46 -8.30
CA LEU A 562 -21.89 -23.10 -8.12
C LEU A 562 -23.31 -22.93 -8.69
N ASP A 563 -24.27 -22.74 -7.80
CA ASP A 563 -25.65 -22.43 -8.16
C ASP A 563 -25.78 -20.90 -8.34
N LEU A 564 -25.67 -20.44 -9.58
CA LEU A 564 -25.77 -19.02 -9.94
C LEU A 564 -27.10 -18.38 -9.52
N SER A 565 -28.16 -19.16 -9.39
CA SER A 565 -29.46 -18.65 -8.93
C SER A 565 -29.45 -18.22 -7.46
N LYS A 566 -28.47 -18.68 -6.69
CA LYS A 566 -28.25 -18.29 -5.28
C LYS A 566 -27.26 -17.16 -5.10
N GLN A 567 -26.67 -16.65 -6.18
CA GLN A 567 -25.69 -15.57 -6.16
C GLN A 567 -26.39 -14.27 -6.55
N ASP A 568 -26.42 -13.31 -5.67
CA ASP A 568 -26.98 -11.99 -5.93
C ASP A 568 -25.92 -10.98 -6.36
N LYS A 569 -26.30 -9.97 -7.11
CA LYS A 569 -25.54 -8.73 -7.19
C LYS A 569 -25.69 -7.95 -5.89
N PRO A 570 -24.76 -7.07 -5.51
CA PRO A 570 -24.98 -6.20 -4.37
C PRO A 570 -26.34 -5.49 -4.46
N PHE A 571 -27.04 -5.40 -3.33
CA PHE A 571 -28.35 -4.73 -3.20
C PHE A 571 -29.52 -5.40 -3.92
N ALA A 572 -29.35 -6.57 -4.52
CA ALA A 572 -30.38 -7.20 -5.35
C ALA A 572 -31.67 -7.53 -4.59
N ARG A 573 -31.59 -7.68 -3.28
CA ARG A 573 -32.76 -7.97 -2.43
C ARG A 573 -33.23 -6.79 -1.58
N SER A 574 -32.61 -5.62 -1.72
CA SER A 574 -33.08 -4.38 -1.10
C SER A 574 -34.36 -3.90 -1.79
N PRO A 575 -35.51 -3.76 -1.08
CA PRO A 575 -36.76 -3.25 -1.68
C PRO A 575 -36.62 -1.86 -2.26
N GLN A 576 -35.81 -0.99 -1.65
CA GLN A 576 -35.57 0.36 -2.13
C GLN A 576 -34.81 0.35 -3.45
N CYS A 577 -33.80 -0.51 -3.59
CA CYS A 577 -33.06 -0.66 -4.83
C CYS A 577 -33.91 -1.31 -5.92
N GLN A 578 -34.71 -2.33 -5.55
CA GLN A 578 -35.66 -2.95 -6.49
C GLN A 578 -36.67 -1.92 -7.04
N ASN A 579 -37.14 -0.99 -6.21
CA ASN A 579 -38.03 0.09 -6.64
C ASN A 579 -37.37 1.03 -7.64
N LEU A 580 -36.10 1.39 -7.47
CA LEU A 580 -35.36 2.23 -8.43
C LEU A 580 -35.19 1.54 -9.78
N ILE A 581 -34.99 0.23 -9.79
CA ILE A 581 -34.96 -0.55 -11.03
C ILE A 581 -36.34 -0.64 -11.66
N ALA A 582 -37.37 -0.97 -10.86
CA ALA A 582 -38.73 -1.18 -11.36
C ALA A 582 -39.36 0.08 -11.96
N ASN A 583 -39.04 1.27 -11.44
CA ASN A 583 -39.52 2.55 -11.93
C ASN A 583 -38.64 3.17 -13.05
N GLY A 584 -37.55 2.49 -13.43
CA GLY A 584 -36.66 2.90 -14.51
C GLY A 584 -35.70 4.03 -14.15
N THR A 585 -35.52 4.35 -12.87
CA THR A 585 -34.54 5.36 -12.42
C THR A 585 -33.11 4.83 -12.62
N VAL A 586 -32.89 3.54 -12.40
CA VAL A 586 -31.62 2.84 -12.64
C VAL A 586 -31.92 1.63 -13.52
N SER A 587 -31.08 1.32 -14.50
CA SER A 587 -31.31 0.26 -15.47
C SER A 587 -31.27 -1.15 -14.87
N ASP A 588 -30.30 -1.41 -14.01
CA ASP A 588 -30.12 -2.68 -13.28
C ASP A 588 -29.22 -2.51 -12.06
N PHE A 589 -29.05 -3.57 -11.25
CA PHE A 589 -28.24 -3.53 -10.04
C PHE A 589 -26.76 -3.24 -10.28
N GLY A 590 -26.19 -3.58 -11.42
CA GLY A 590 -24.81 -3.28 -11.77
C GLY A 590 -24.53 -1.78 -11.96
N HIS A 591 -25.57 -1.01 -12.30
CA HIS A 591 -25.48 0.46 -12.46
C HIS A 591 -25.60 1.24 -11.15
N LEU A 592 -26.00 0.60 -10.05
CA LEU A 592 -26.20 1.26 -8.76
C LEU A 592 -24.96 2.00 -8.23
N PRO A 593 -23.73 1.46 -8.34
CA PRO A 593 -22.53 2.20 -7.91
C PRO A 593 -22.35 3.51 -8.66
N SER A 594 -22.47 3.50 -9.98
CA SER A 594 -22.37 4.73 -10.79
C SER A 594 -23.51 5.71 -10.53
N TYR A 595 -24.75 5.22 -10.40
CA TYR A 595 -25.87 6.05 -9.95
C TYR A 595 -25.57 6.73 -8.60
N PHE A 596 -25.00 6.00 -7.64
CA PHE A 596 -24.66 6.56 -6.34
C PHE A 596 -23.59 7.65 -6.47
N GLY A 597 -22.54 7.41 -7.27
CA GLY A 597 -21.53 8.42 -7.60
C GLY A 597 -22.14 9.70 -8.19
N GLU A 598 -23.08 9.57 -9.11
CA GLU A 598 -23.81 10.70 -9.69
C GLU A 598 -24.64 11.46 -8.63
N GLN A 599 -25.30 10.76 -7.66
CA GLN A 599 -26.02 11.43 -6.57
C GLN A 599 -25.05 12.12 -5.60
N VAL A 600 -23.94 11.47 -5.23
CA VAL A 600 -22.93 12.07 -4.34
C VAL A 600 -22.28 13.29 -5.00
N SER A 601 -22.04 13.26 -6.32
CA SER A 601 -21.50 14.44 -7.03
C SER A 601 -22.38 15.67 -6.92
N LYS A 602 -23.71 15.51 -6.78
CA LYS A 602 -24.65 16.63 -6.54
C LYS A 602 -24.42 17.22 -5.15
N LEU A 603 -24.27 16.38 -4.13
CA LEU A 603 -23.96 16.83 -2.77
C LEU A 603 -22.62 17.58 -2.73
N VAL A 604 -21.62 17.07 -3.44
CA VAL A 604 -20.30 17.71 -3.58
C VAL A 604 -20.43 19.08 -4.23
N ALA A 605 -21.15 19.18 -5.34
CA ALA A 605 -21.38 20.44 -6.05
C ALA A 605 -22.17 21.46 -5.22
N GLU A 606 -23.18 21.02 -4.46
CA GLU A 606 -23.97 21.87 -3.54
C GLU A 606 -23.12 22.51 -2.45
N LYS A 607 -22.01 21.89 -2.06
CA LYS A 607 -21.04 22.44 -1.10
C LYS A 607 -20.02 23.37 -1.78
N GLY A 608 -20.12 23.59 -3.09
CA GLY A 608 -19.20 24.43 -3.87
C GLY A 608 -17.84 23.79 -4.11
N ILE A 609 -17.73 22.45 -4.03
CA ILE A 609 -16.52 21.70 -4.30
C ILE A 609 -16.47 21.43 -5.83
N PRO A 610 -15.47 21.97 -6.55
CA PRO A 610 -15.50 21.97 -8.01
C PRO A 610 -15.17 20.63 -8.66
N ASN A 611 -14.46 19.72 -7.96
CA ASN A 611 -13.98 18.48 -8.58
C ASN A 611 -14.51 17.25 -7.82
N PHE A 612 -15.07 16.32 -8.59
CA PHE A 612 -15.38 14.97 -8.16
C PHE A 612 -14.32 14.01 -8.70
N GLN A 613 -13.82 13.11 -7.88
CA GLN A 613 -12.81 12.13 -8.26
C GLN A 613 -13.24 10.75 -7.78
N ALA A 614 -12.94 9.70 -8.57
CA ALA A 614 -13.27 8.33 -8.21
C ALA A 614 -12.31 7.33 -8.88
N TRP A 615 -12.27 6.12 -8.36
CA TRP A 615 -11.75 4.97 -9.10
C TRP A 615 -12.68 4.67 -10.29
N GLN A 616 -12.13 4.16 -11.37
CA GLN A 616 -12.88 3.96 -12.62
C GLN A 616 -14.14 3.09 -12.48
N ASP A 617 -14.14 2.14 -11.56
CA ASP A 617 -15.27 1.24 -11.33
C ASP A 617 -16.54 1.99 -10.94
N GLY A 618 -16.40 3.02 -10.07
CA GLY A 618 -17.50 3.87 -9.61
C GLY A 618 -18.14 4.71 -10.71
N LEU A 619 -17.44 4.91 -11.85
CA LEU A 619 -17.90 5.73 -12.98
C LEU A 619 -18.27 4.88 -14.20
N LYS A 620 -18.08 3.56 -14.14
CA LYS A 620 -18.07 2.65 -15.28
C LYS A 620 -19.34 2.70 -16.14
N TYR A 621 -20.49 2.87 -15.51
CA TYR A 621 -21.79 2.84 -16.17
C TYR A 621 -22.41 4.23 -16.35
N SER A 622 -21.71 5.29 -16.05
CA SER A 622 -22.14 6.66 -16.38
C SER A 622 -21.84 6.97 -17.86
N GLU A 623 -22.68 7.81 -18.46
CA GLU A 623 -22.57 8.17 -19.88
C GLU A 623 -21.31 8.97 -20.23
N GLY A 624 -20.65 9.55 -19.25
CA GLY A 624 -19.46 10.38 -19.36
C GLY A 624 -19.43 11.47 -18.28
N GLU A 625 -18.45 12.36 -18.35
CA GLU A 625 -18.27 13.44 -17.37
C GLU A 625 -19.55 14.25 -17.12
N GLN A 626 -20.35 14.49 -18.14
CA GLN A 626 -21.59 15.28 -18.07
C GLN A 626 -22.68 14.67 -17.18
N ALA A 627 -22.56 13.42 -16.76
CA ALA A 627 -23.48 12.79 -15.82
C ALA A 627 -23.30 13.31 -14.38
N PHE A 628 -22.16 13.94 -14.10
CA PHE A 628 -21.79 14.44 -12.78
C PHE A 628 -22.07 15.93 -12.65
N ALA A 629 -22.40 16.38 -11.42
CA ALA A 629 -22.86 17.75 -11.17
C ALA A 629 -21.71 18.75 -10.91
N THR A 630 -20.48 18.27 -10.70
CA THR A 630 -19.30 19.10 -10.45
C THR A 630 -18.75 19.72 -11.71
N GLU A 631 -17.87 20.74 -11.59
CA GLU A 631 -17.25 21.41 -12.74
C GLU A 631 -16.37 20.44 -13.54
N THR A 632 -15.64 19.57 -12.87
CA THR A 632 -14.85 18.48 -13.49
C THR A 632 -15.02 17.18 -12.76
N THR A 633 -14.90 16.07 -13.49
CA THR A 633 -14.87 14.73 -12.94
C THR A 633 -13.56 14.05 -13.32
N ARG A 634 -12.84 13.56 -12.31
CA ARG A 634 -11.56 12.90 -12.47
C ARG A 634 -11.69 11.41 -12.22
N VAL A 635 -10.95 10.63 -13.01
CA VAL A 635 -10.92 9.18 -12.88
C VAL A 635 -9.50 8.71 -12.58
N ASN A 636 -9.31 8.00 -11.47
CA ASN A 636 -8.12 7.21 -11.23
C ASN A 636 -8.24 5.91 -12.02
N PHE A 637 -7.44 5.82 -13.08
CA PHE A 637 -7.44 4.69 -13.99
C PHE A 637 -6.43 3.64 -13.53
N TRP A 638 -6.91 2.46 -13.08
CA TRP A 638 -6.11 1.42 -12.43
C TRP A 638 -6.14 0.05 -13.11
N ASP A 639 -6.58 -0.03 -14.38
CA ASP A 639 -6.47 -1.28 -15.14
C ASP A 639 -5.00 -1.69 -15.35
N VAL A 640 -4.73 -2.98 -15.21
CA VAL A 640 -3.44 -3.58 -15.51
C VAL A 640 -3.19 -3.54 -17.01
N LEU A 641 -1.99 -3.15 -17.44
CA LEU A 641 -1.69 -2.91 -18.85
C LEU A 641 -1.87 -4.14 -19.72
N TYR A 642 -1.42 -5.31 -19.26
CA TYR A 642 -1.54 -6.56 -20.02
C TYR A 642 -2.94 -7.21 -19.97
N TRP A 643 -3.87 -6.68 -19.14
CA TRP A 643 -5.29 -7.05 -19.14
C TRP A 643 -6.16 -6.11 -19.99
N GLY A 644 -5.56 -5.33 -20.86
CA GLY A 644 -6.26 -4.39 -21.73
C GLY A 644 -6.14 -2.93 -21.32
N GLY A 645 -5.58 -2.62 -20.16
CA GLY A 645 -5.40 -1.27 -19.63
C GLY A 645 -4.55 -0.37 -20.55
N SER A 646 -3.69 -0.97 -21.38
CA SER A 646 -2.91 -0.22 -22.39
C SER A 646 -3.76 0.48 -23.46
N ALA A 647 -4.99 0.04 -23.67
CA ALA A 647 -5.94 0.64 -24.62
C ALA A 647 -7.06 1.43 -23.95
N SER A 648 -7.67 0.88 -22.89
CA SER A 648 -8.91 1.41 -22.30
C SER A 648 -8.78 2.78 -21.63
N ALA A 649 -7.58 3.20 -21.16
CA ALA A 649 -7.38 4.53 -20.55
C ALA A 649 -7.78 5.69 -21.47
N TYR A 650 -7.54 5.53 -22.78
CA TYR A 650 -7.86 6.58 -23.75
C TYR A 650 -9.35 6.73 -24.00
N GLU A 651 -10.14 5.68 -23.79
CA GLU A 651 -11.60 5.72 -23.88
C GLU A 651 -12.21 6.59 -22.77
N TRP A 652 -11.62 6.54 -21.55
CA TRP A 652 -12.03 7.42 -20.45
C TRP A 652 -11.80 8.88 -20.77
N ALA A 653 -10.65 9.22 -21.36
CA ALA A 653 -10.35 10.58 -21.79
C ALA A 653 -11.30 11.05 -22.92
N GLU A 654 -11.70 10.16 -23.85
CA GLU A 654 -12.67 10.48 -24.90
C GLU A 654 -14.09 10.75 -24.33
N LYS A 655 -14.46 10.14 -23.19
CA LYS A 655 -15.71 10.41 -22.48
C LYS A 655 -15.71 11.73 -21.70
N GLY A 656 -14.64 12.51 -21.75
CA GLY A 656 -14.50 13.83 -21.12
C GLY A 656 -13.77 13.87 -19.80
N TYR A 657 -13.53 12.72 -19.16
CA TYR A 657 -12.90 12.67 -17.85
C TYR A 657 -11.45 13.16 -17.84
N ASP A 658 -11.07 13.83 -16.75
CA ASP A 658 -9.66 14.09 -16.42
C ASP A 658 -9.02 12.78 -15.90
N VAL A 659 -8.28 12.09 -16.76
CA VAL A 659 -7.70 10.78 -16.43
C VAL A 659 -6.40 10.94 -15.65
N ILE A 660 -6.33 10.29 -14.50
CA ILE A 660 -5.14 10.16 -13.64
C ILE A 660 -4.65 8.72 -13.78
N ILE A 661 -3.46 8.55 -14.34
CA ILE A 661 -2.85 7.25 -14.57
C ILE A 661 -2.40 6.67 -13.22
N SER A 662 -2.92 5.49 -12.89
CA SER A 662 -2.72 4.79 -11.61
C SER A 662 -2.51 3.29 -11.83
N ASN A 663 -1.86 2.89 -12.93
CA ASN A 663 -1.71 1.48 -13.32
C ASN A 663 -0.93 0.67 -12.28
N PRO A 664 -1.51 -0.39 -11.70
CA PRO A 664 -0.94 -1.10 -10.55
C PRO A 664 0.33 -1.88 -10.89
N ASP A 665 0.50 -2.30 -12.12
CA ASP A 665 1.71 -2.98 -12.58
C ASP A 665 2.95 -2.08 -12.66
N TYR A 666 2.79 -0.74 -12.48
CA TYR A 666 3.89 0.23 -12.49
C TYR A 666 3.96 1.14 -11.28
N VAL A 667 2.83 1.64 -10.78
CA VAL A 667 2.81 2.71 -9.77
C VAL A 667 2.15 2.32 -8.45
N TYR A 668 1.77 1.04 -8.26
CA TYR A 668 1.38 0.57 -6.94
C TYR A 668 2.62 0.18 -6.14
N MET A 669 2.79 0.86 -5.00
CA MET A 669 3.94 0.68 -4.11
C MET A 669 3.72 -0.43 -3.07
N ASP A 670 2.55 -1.03 -3.01
CA ASP A 670 2.27 -2.26 -2.28
C ASP A 670 2.73 -3.53 -3.01
N MET A 671 3.08 -3.43 -4.31
CA MET A 671 3.73 -4.53 -5.02
C MET A 671 5.17 -4.72 -4.51
N PRO A 672 5.68 -5.98 -4.43
CA PRO A 672 7.04 -6.24 -3.96
C PRO A 672 8.11 -5.55 -4.81
N TYR A 673 9.23 -5.21 -4.21
CA TYR A 673 10.37 -4.64 -4.96
C TYR A 673 11.05 -5.66 -5.87
N GLU A 674 11.12 -6.91 -5.44
CA GLU A 674 11.80 -7.99 -6.16
C GLU A 674 10.99 -9.28 -6.11
N VAL A 675 11.25 -10.19 -7.04
CA VAL A 675 10.73 -11.55 -7.02
C VAL A 675 11.55 -12.37 -6.02
N ASP A 676 11.37 -12.07 -4.74
CA ASP A 676 12.06 -12.67 -3.61
C ASP A 676 11.01 -12.91 -2.51
N PRO A 677 10.83 -14.13 -1.97
CA PRO A 677 9.81 -14.41 -0.96
C PRO A 677 9.94 -13.58 0.31
N LYS A 678 11.10 -13.00 0.57
CA LYS A 678 11.36 -12.13 1.72
C LYS A 678 10.99 -10.67 1.49
N GLU A 679 10.53 -10.29 0.30
CA GLU A 679 9.93 -8.98 0.08
C GLU A 679 8.50 -8.96 0.62
N ARG A 680 7.97 -7.76 0.80
CA ARG A 680 6.61 -7.51 1.28
C ARG A 680 5.71 -7.08 0.12
N GLY A 681 4.44 -7.41 0.19
CA GLY A 681 3.42 -6.85 -0.70
C GLY A 681 2.59 -7.89 -1.43
N TYR A 682 1.49 -7.41 -2.04
CA TYR A 682 0.66 -8.21 -2.93
C TYR A 682 1.26 -8.26 -4.34
N TYR A 683 0.85 -9.25 -5.11
CA TYR A 683 1.41 -9.54 -6.44
C TYR A 683 0.33 -9.89 -7.47
N TRP A 684 -0.86 -9.36 -7.28
CA TRP A 684 -1.98 -9.64 -8.17
C TRP A 684 -1.84 -8.95 -9.54
N ALA A 685 -1.26 -7.76 -9.60
CA ALA A 685 -1.08 -6.97 -10.82
C ALA A 685 0.30 -7.18 -11.47
N THR A 686 1.32 -7.43 -10.68
CA THR A 686 2.67 -7.69 -11.17
C THR A 686 3.45 -8.47 -10.12
N ARG A 687 4.42 -9.25 -10.56
CA ARG A 687 5.25 -10.04 -9.64
C ARG A 687 6.17 -9.18 -8.78
N ALA A 688 6.64 -8.06 -9.34
CA ALA A 688 7.43 -7.07 -8.62
C ALA A 688 7.41 -5.72 -9.36
N THR A 689 7.59 -4.64 -8.60
CA THR A 689 7.79 -3.30 -9.12
C THR A 689 8.91 -2.62 -8.34
N ASP A 690 10.10 -2.60 -8.90
CA ASP A 690 11.22 -1.87 -8.32
C ASP A 690 11.31 -0.42 -8.85
N THR A 691 12.28 0.33 -8.35
CA THR A 691 12.52 1.71 -8.78
C THR A 691 12.81 1.82 -10.28
N ARG A 692 13.53 0.84 -10.89
CA ARG A 692 13.85 0.85 -12.32
C ARG A 692 12.61 0.62 -13.19
N LYS A 693 11.76 -0.32 -12.80
CA LYS A 693 10.49 -0.58 -13.51
C LYS A 693 9.60 0.67 -13.48
N MET A 694 9.40 1.26 -12.31
CA MET A 694 8.61 2.49 -12.17
C MET A 694 9.22 3.66 -12.98
N PHE A 695 10.57 3.79 -13.00
CA PHE A 695 11.28 4.78 -13.81
C PHE A 695 11.06 4.58 -15.31
N SER A 696 10.98 3.32 -15.78
CA SER A 696 10.80 3.01 -17.20
C SER A 696 9.37 3.19 -17.72
N PHE A 697 8.45 3.62 -16.87
CA PHE A 697 7.05 3.82 -17.23
C PHE A 697 6.86 4.97 -18.22
N ALA A 698 6.11 4.73 -19.30
CA ALA A 698 5.69 5.72 -20.28
C ALA A 698 4.19 6.04 -20.12
N PRO A 699 3.81 6.95 -19.20
CA PRO A 699 2.41 7.13 -18.78
C PRO A 699 1.52 7.77 -19.86
N GLU A 700 2.05 8.48 -20.86
CA GLU A 700 1.27 9.05 -21.96
C GLU A 700 1.20 8.15 -23.20
N ASN A 701 1.99 7.07 -23.22
CA ASN A 701 1.95 6.06 -24.27
C ASN A 701 1.92 4.66 -23.62
N LEU A 702 0.77 4.33 -23.01
CA LEU A 702 0.62 3.07 -22.26
C LEU A 702 0.96 1.83 -23.10
N PRO A 703 0.61 1.73 -24.39
CA PRO A 703 1.04 0.61 -25.23
C PRO A 703 2.56 0.40 -25.30
N GLN A 704 3.36 1.49 -25.22
CA GLN A 704 4.83 1.40 -25.31
C GLN A 704 5.42 0.49 -24.24
N ASN A 705 4.78 0.42 -23.08
CA ASN A 705 5.27 -0.35 -21.93
C ASN A 705 5.33 -1.87 -22.18
N ALA A 706 4.58 -2.36 -23.18
CA ALA A 706 4.66 -3.76 -23.60
C ALA A 706 6.03 -4.14 -24.22
N GLU A 707 6.81 -3.15 -24.66
CA GLU A 707 8.18 -3.40 -25.16
C GLU A 707 9.21 -3.46 -24.04
N THR A 708 8.95 -2.83 -22.90
CA THR A 708 9.92 -2.66 -21.81
C THR A 708 9.57 -3.45 -20.56
N SER A 709 8.41 -4.12 -20.50
CA SER A 709 7.94 -4.87 -19.34
C SER A 709 7.37 -6.22 -19.71
N LEU A 710 7.14 -7.03 -18.69
CA LEU A 710 6.54 -8.37 -18.77
C LEU A 710 5.24 -8.38 -17.96
N ASP A 711 4.37 -9.35 -18.23
CA ASP A 711 3.21 -9.64 -17.39
C ASP A 711 3.62 -10.18 -16.01
N ARG A 712 2.65 -10.49 -15.15
CA ARG A 712 2.96 -10.99 -13.80
C ARG A 712 3.60 -12.39 -13.77
N ASP A 713 3.52 -13.16 -14.87
CA ASP A 713 4.12 -14.47 -15.00
C ASP A 713 5.47 -14.43 -15.74
N GLY A 714 6.01 -13.24 -15.99
CA GLY A 714 7.28 -13.06 -16.66
C GLY A 714 7.22 -13.28 -18.18
N ASN A 715 6.04 -13.23 -18.79
CA ASN A 715 5.87 -13.36 -20.23
C ASN A 715 5.69 -12.00 -20.92
N GLY A 716 6.07 -11.95 -22.19
CA GLY A 716 5.78 -10.79 -23.02
C GLY A 716 4.30 -10.66 -23.33
N PHE A 717 3.84 -9.42 -23.47
CA PHE A 717 2.48 -9.09 -23.92
C PHE A 717 2.55 -8.06 -25.04
N SER A 718 1.41 -7.74 -25.66
CA SER A 718 1.31 -6.68 -26.65
C SER A 718 0.37 -5.58 -26.17
N GLY A 719 0.68 -4.34 -26.56
CA GLY A 719 -0.13 -3.16 -26.30
C GLY A 719 -0.34 -2.39 -27.61
N LYS A 720 -1.59 -1.95 -27.83
CA LYS A 720 -1.96 -1.17 -29.03
C LYS A 720 -3.02 -0.15 -28.67
N GLY A 721 -2.80 1.10 -29.10
CA GLY A 721 -3.81 2.14 -28.96
C GLY A 721 -4.92 1.99 -30.00
N GLU A 722 -6.18 2.05 -29.57
CA GLU A 722 -7.34 1.83 -30.44
C GLU A 722 -8.14 3.09 -30.73
N VAL A 723 -8.15 4.04 -29.80
CA VAL A 723 -8.89 5.30 -29.94
C VAL A 723 -7.96 6.51 -29.98
N LYS A 724 -8.43 7.64 -30.49
CA LYS A 724 -7.69 8.88 -30.52
C LYS A 724 -7.52 9.39 -29.08
N GLY A 725 -6.28 9.38 -28.58
CA GLY A 725 -5.99 9.82 -27.23
C GLY A 725 -6.11 11.32 -27.04
N LYS A 726 -6.64 11.73 -25.88
CA LYS A 726 -6.46 13.06 -25.32
C LYS A 726 -5.34 13.01 -24.28
N PRO A 727 -4.66 14.14 -23.97
CA PRO A 727 -3.67 14.18 -22.91
C PRO A 727 -4.29 13.75 -21.57
N PHE A 728 -3.57 12.94 -20.81
CA PHE A 728 -3.96 12.60 -19.44
C PHE A 728 -3.70 13.77 -18.48
N TYR A 729 -4.52 13.87 -17.46
CA TYR A 729 -4.45 14.95 -16.47
C TYR A 729 -3.29 14.75 -15.48
N GLY A 730 -2.96 13.52 -15.17
CA GLY A 730 -1.94 13.24 -14.17
C GLY A 730 -1.46 11.82 -14.04
N LEU A 731 -0.55 11.67 -13.11
CA LEU A 731 0.00 10.42 -12.63
C LEU A 731 -0.09 10.38 -11.10
N SER A 732 -0.50 9.25 -10.55
CA SER A 732 -0.53 9.00 -9.11
C SER A 732 0.12 7.65 -8.78
N ALA A 733 0.98 7.62 -7.77
CA ALA A 733 1.49 6.39 -7.17
C ALA A 733 0.66 6.05 -5.94
N GLN A 734 0.34 4.77 -5.74
CA GLN A 734 -0.52 4.29 -4.67
C GLN A 734 0.24 3.38 -3.71
N LEU A 735 -0.01 3.52 -2.41
CA LEU A 735 0.36 2.54 -1.42
C LEU A 735 -0.90 2.03 -0.72
N TRP A 736 -1.29 0.79 -1.01
CA TRP A 736 -2.27 0.03 -0.23
C TRP A 736 -1.56 -0.63 0.96
N SER A 737 -2.23 -0.71 2.11
CA SER A 737 -1.53 -1.02 3.37
C SER A 737 -1.88 -2.37 4.00
N GLU A 738 -2.51 -3.31 3.26
CA GLU A 738 -2.93 -4.60 3.81
C GLU A 738 -1.76 -5.40 4.41
N THR A 739 -0.59 -5.38 3.76
CA THR A 739 0.61 -6.04 4.25
C THR A 739 1.61 -5.08 4.90
N VAL A 740 1.27 -3.80 4.99
CA VAL A 740 2.16 -2.71 5.47
C VAL A 740 1.62 -2.22 6.81
N ARG A 741 2.21 -2.68 7.90
CA ARG A 741 1.65 -2.59 9.26
C ARG A 741 2.27 -1.48 10.10
N THR A 742 3.54 -1.14 9.88
CA THR A 742 4.27 -0.13 10.65
C THR A 742 4.71 1.05 9.79
N ASP A 743 5.03 2.17 10.41
CA ASP A 743 5.54 3.35 9.69
C ASP A 743 6.89 3.06 9.01
N GLU A 744 7.76 2.23 9.58
CA GLU A 744 9.02 1.81 8.97
C GLU A 744 8.77 0.94 7.73
N GLN A 745 7.79 0.03 7.79
CA GLN A 745 7.38 -0.78 6.63
C GLN A 745 6.77 0.10 5.53
N TYR A 746 5.99 1.10 5.91
CA TYR A 746 5.45 2.12 5.00
C TYR A 746 6.57 2.87 4.26
N GLU A 747 7.54 3.39 4.99
CA GLU A 747 8.68 4.12 4.42
C GLU A 747 9.54 3.24 3.53
N TYR A 748 9.77 1.97 3.94
CA TYR A 748 10.45 0.96 3.13
C TYR A 748 9.73 0.73 1.79
N MET A 749 8.40 0.63 1.79
CA MET A 749 7.63 0.38 0.59
C MET A 749 7.55 1.61 -0.32
N VAL A 750 7.50 2.82 0.21
CA VAL A 750 7.40 4.06 -0.57
C VAL A 750 8.76 4.49 -1.12
N PHE A 751 9.83 4.44 -0.30
CA PHE A 751 11.12 5.00 -0.67
C PHE A 751 12.17 3.92 -0.99
N PRO A 752 13.00 4.12 -2.05
CA PRO A 752 13.12 5.33 -2.88
C PRO A 752 12.25 5.33 -4.16
N ARG A 753 11.40 4.31 -4.41
CA ARG A 753 10.72 4.17 -5.73
C ARG A 753 9.72 5.29 -6.04
N VAL A 754 9.16 5.97 -5.03
CA VAL A 754 8.32 7.16 -5.25
C VAL A 754 9.08 8.29 -5.98
N LEU A 755 10.41 8.34 -5.88
CA LEU A 755 11.23 9.29 -6.63
C LEU A 755 11.14 9.03 -8.14
N ALA A 756 10.98 7.77 -8.55
CA ALA A 756 10.75 7.42 -9.95
C ALA A 756 9.35 7.83 -10.42
N ALA A 757 8.34 7.70 -9.57
CA ALA A 757 7.01 8.24 -9.85
C ALA A 757 7.05 9.77 -10.01
N ALA A 758 7.75 10.48 -9.12
CA ALA A 758 7.93 11.92 -9.21
C ALA A 758 8.65 12.34 -10.50
N GLU A 759 9.68 11.58 -10.90
CA GLU A 759 10.39 11.78 -12.17
C GLU A 759 9.42 11.67 -13.36
N ARG A 760 8.63 10.59 -13.43
CA ARG A 760 7.67 10.38 -14.54
C ARG A 760 6.51 11.38 -14.52
N ALA A 761 6.08 11.81 -13.35
CA ALA A 761 5.00 12.78 -13.19
C ALA A 761 5.44 14.21 -13.58
N TRP A 762 6.71 14.53 -13.42
CA TRP A 762 7.28 15.85 -13.70
C TRP A 762 7.92 15.96 -15.08
N HIS A 763 8.74 14.96 -15.47
CA HIS A 763 9.58 14.99 -16.65
C HIS A 763 9.13 13.98 -17.70
N ARG A 764 9.08 14.39 -18.97
CA ARG A 764 8.94 13.48 -20.11
C ARG A 764 10.33 13.18 -20.68
N ALA A 765 10.68 11.91 -20.71
CA ALA A 765 11.98 11.49 -21.22
C ALA A 765 12.02 11.43 -22.75
N GLU A 766 13.21 11.56 -23.34
CA GLU A 766 13.42 11.51 -24.78
C GLU A 766 13.13 10.11 -25.40
N TRP A 767 13.22 9.05 -24.58
CA TRP A 767 12.90 7.68 -25.01
C TRP A 767 11.40 7.36 -25.02
N GLU A 768 10.56 8.23 -24.47
CA GLU A 768 9.10 8.09 -24.51
C GLU A 768 8.57 8.52 -25.89
N ASN A 769 8.04 7.56 -26.65
CA ASN A 769 7.39 7.82 -27.91
C ASN A 769 6.05 8.55 -27.73
N SER A 770 5.67 9.38 -28.68
CA SER A 770 4.32 9.94 -28.70
C SER A 770 3.30 8.86 -29.03
N TYR A 771 2.19 8.84 -28.30
CA TYR A 771 1.08 7.94 -28.56
C TYR A 771 0.53 8.10 -30.00
N LYS A 772 0.26 6.98 -30.66
CA LYS A 772 -0.38 6.94 -31.98
C LYS A 772 -1.33 5.75 -32.08
N VAL A 773 -2.55 6.01 -32.54
CA VAL A 773 -3.55 4.96 -32.83
C VAL A 773 -2.98 3.95 -33.82
N GLY A 774 -3.23 2.66 -33.59
CA GLY A 774 -2.84 1.56 -34.46
C GLY A 774 -1.37 1.12 -34.34
N VAL A 775 -0.54 1.83 -33.57
CA VAL A 775 0.85 1.41 -33.32
C VAL A 775 0.86 0.37 -32.20
N GLU A 776 1.39 -0.80 -32.52
CA GLU A 776 1.54 -1.91 -31.60
C GLU A 776 2.98 -1.97 -31.05
N TYR A 777 3.08 -2.32 -29.77
CA TYR A 777 4.33 -2.57 -29.04
C TYR A 777 4.30 -3.95 -28.42
N SER A 778 5.44 -4.64 -28.40
CA SER A 778 5.64 -5.93 -27.73
C SER A 778 7.13 -6.13 -27.51
N GLN A 779 7.53 -7.20 -26.81
CA GLN A 779 8.94 -7.57 -26.63
C GLN A 779 9.71 -7.77 -27.96
N GLN A 780 9.00 -8.00 -29.06
CA GLN A 780 9.60 -8.20 -30.40
C GLN A 780 9.73 -6.89 -31.19
N THR A 781 9.09 -5.82 -30.76
CA THR A 781 9.22 -4.51 -31.43
C THR A 781 10.52 -3.82 -31.00
N GLN A 782 11.00 -2.91 -31.82
CA GLN A 782 12.23 -2.15 -31.56
C GLN A 782 11.95 -0.65 -31.78
N ARG A 783 10.89 -0.17 -31.14
CA ARG A 783 10.42 1.21 -31.31
C ARG A 783 10.96 2.14 -30.23
N VAL A 784 11.25 1.59 -29.04
CA VAL A 784 11.80 2.33 -27.90
C VAL A 784 13.32 2.48 -28.06
N ASN A 785 13.83 3.67 -27.81
CA ASN A 785 15.26 3.90 -27.75
C ASN A 785 15.83 3.37 -26.41
N HIS A 786 16.08 2.05 -26.32
CA HIS A 786 16.61 1.39 -25.12
C HIS A 786 17.96 1.94 -24.67
N LYS A 787 18.80 2.44 -25.60
CA LYS A 787 20.08 3.05 -25.23
C LYS A 787 19.86 4.37 -24.47
N ALA A 788 18.91 5.19 -24.92
CA ALA A 788 18.54 6.42 -24.21
C ALA A 788 17.89 6.12 -22.86
N LEU A 789 17.00 5.12 -22.79
CA LEU A 789 16.37 4.68 -21.54
C LEU A 789 17.44 4.23 -20.54
N ASN A 790 18.40 3.39 -20.93
CA ASN A 790 19.44 2.91 -20.03
C ASN A 790 20.42 4.03 -19.61
N ALA A 791 20.74 4.96 -20.48
CA ALA A 791 21.56 6.12 -20.13
C ALA A 791 20.86 7.05 -19.12
N ASP A 792 19.56 7.25 -19.30
CA ASP A 792 18.73 8.08 -18.40
C ASP A 792 18.54 7.39 -17.05
N TRP A 793 18.27 6.06 -17.05
CA TRP A 793 18.26 5.25 -15.83
C TRP A 793 19.60 5.33 -15.07
N ASN A 794 20.74 5.17 -15.77
CA ASN A 794 22.04 5.21 -15.13
C ASN A 794 22.29 6.56 -14.43
N ARG A 795 21.94 7.68 -15.08
CA ARG A 795 21.99 9.02 -14.46
C ARG A 795 21.10 9.09 -13.21
N PHE A 796 19.85 8.65 -13.31
CA PHE A 796 18.87 8.68 -12.21
C PHE A 796 19.33 7.82 -11.02
N ALA A 797 19.80 6.60 -11.28
CA ALA A 797 20.29 5.67 -10.27
C ALA A 797 21.51 6.24 -9.51
N ASN A 798 22.43 6.94 -10.24
CA ASN A 798 23.57 7.61 -9.63
C ASN A 798 23.16 8.80 -8.73
N VAL A 799 22.15 9.59 -9.11
CA VAL A 799 21.62 10.68 -8.27
C VAL A 799 21.04 10.09 -6.98
N ILE A 800 20.26 9.00 -7.08
CA ILE A 800 19.73 8.32 -5.88
C ILE A 800 20.87 7.88 -4.98
N GLY A 801 21.80 7.06 -5.49
CA GLY A 801 22.83 6.43 -4.66
C GLY A 801 23.84 7.41 -4.06
N GLN A 802 24.22 8.45 -4.82
CA GLN A 802 25.24 9.40 -4.38
C GLN A 802 24.69 10.54 -3.51
N ARG A 803 23.38 10.87 -3.60
CA ARG A 803 22.83 12.03 -2.89
C ARG A 803 21.49 11.80 -2.20
N GLU A 804 20.50 11.22 -2.92
CA GLU A 804 19.13 11.26 -2.41
C GLU A 804 18.92 10.28 -1.24
N LEU A 805 19.57 9.11 -1.24
CA LEU A 805 19.49 8.18 -0.09
C LEU A 805 20.06 8.82 1.20
N ALA A 806 21.17 9.54 1.10
CA ALA A 806 21.72 10.25 2.26
C ALA A 806 20.79 11.35 2.79
N LYS A 807 20.06 12.05 1.90
CA LYS A 807 19.05 13.05 2.29
C LYS A 807 17.83 12.41 2.95
N LEU A 808 17.38 11.28 2.43
CA LEU A 808 16.28 10.50 3.02
C LEU A 808 16.67 10.01 4.42
N GLU A 809 17.86 9.45 4.57
CA GLU A 809 18.36 8.99 5.87
C GLU A 809 18.47 10.14 6.87
N LYS A 810 18.98 11.29 6.43
CA LYS A 810 19.07 12.50 7.28
C LYS A 810 17.67 13.02 7.67
N ALA A 811 16.66 12.79 6.84
CA ALA A 811 15.26 13.12 7.14
C ALA A 811 14.59 12.09 8.07
N GLY A 812 15.29 11.04 8.47
CA GLY A 812 14.74 9.98 9.32
C GLY A 812 13.84 8.98 8.58
N ILE A 813 13.96 8.87 7.25
CA ILE A 813 13.17 7.95 6.43
C ILE A 813 13.85 6.57 6.39
N ASP A 814 13.12 5.54 6.77
CA ASP A 814 13.55 4.14 6.73
C ASP A 814 13.40 3.52 5.33
N TYR A 815 13.97 4.20 4.33
CA TYR A 815 13.93 3.75 2.94
C TYR A 815 14.53 2.35 2.74
N ARG A 816 14.10 1.64 1.69
CA ARG A 816 14.67 0.35 1.30
C ARG A 816 16.10 0.49 0.82
N LEU A 817 17.02 -0.16 1.53
CA LEU A 817 18.39 -0.35 1.04
C LEU A 817 18.41 -1.45 -0.02
N PRO A 818 18.97 -1.21 -1.22
CA PRO A 818 19.02 -2.23 -2.27
C PRO A 818 19.89 -3.41 -1.86
N VAL A 819 19.38 -4.63 -2.01
CA VAL A 819 20.19 -5.84 -1.82
C VAL A 819 21.22 -5.95 -2.96
N PRO A 820 22.51 -6.14 -2.67
CA PRO A 820 23.52 -6.16 -3.72
C PRO A 820 23.44 -7.41 -4.60
N GLY A 821 23.92 -7.25 -5.82
CA GLY A 821 24.26 -8.34 -6.72
C GLY A 821 25.71 -8.77 -6.56
N ALA A 822 25.98 -10.05 -6.80
CA ALA A 822 27.35 -10.55 -6.78
C ALA A 822 27.52 -11.80 -7.65
N LYS A 823 28.76 -12.02 -8.10
CA LYS A 823 29.22 -13.25 -8.75
C LYS A 823 30.68 -13.50 -8.38
N ILE A 824 31.13 -14.73 -8.60
CA ILE A 824 32.54 -15.10 -8.47
C ILE A 824 33.13 -15.19 -9.87
N GLU A 825 34.12 -14.34 -10.16
CA GLU A 825 34.84 -14.30 -11.43
C GLU A 825 36.31 -14.62 -11.18
N ASN A 826 36.81 -15.68 -11.83
CA ASN A 826 38.22 -16.14 -11.67
C ASN A 826 38.63 -16.32 -10.22
N GLY A 827 37.75 -16.79 -9.35
CA GLY A 827 37.99 -16.98 -7.93
C GLY A 827 37.95 -15.71 -7.07
N HIS A 828 37.51 -14.57 -7.63
CA HIS A 828 37.36 -13.30 -6.92
C HIS A 828 35.90 -12.87 -6.89
N LEU A 829 35.50 -12.24 -5.80
CA LEU A 829 34.15 -11.67 -5.62
C LEU A 829 34.00 -10.40 -6.46
N ALA A 830 33.00 -10.36 -7.31
CA ALA A 830 32.55 -9.14 -7.99
C ALA A 830 31.16 -8.75 -7.44
N MET A 831 30.98 -7.51 -7.02
CA MET A 831 29.73 -7.00 -6.48
C MET A 831 29.30 -5.74 -7.20
N ASN A 832 27.99 -5.55 -7.30
CA ASN A 832 27.36 -4.32 -7.76
C ASN A 832 26.06 -4.04 -7.00
N VAL A 833 25.47 -2.89 -7.24
CA VAL A 833 24.22 -2.48 -6.60
C VAL A 833 23.41 -1.59 -7.54
N GLN A 834 22.09 -1.57 -7.37
CA GLN A 834 21.17 -0.80 -8.20
C GLN A 834 21.47 0.71 -8.22
N PHE A 835 21.96 1.26 -7.12
CA PHE A 835 22.25 2.69 -6.95
C PHE A 835 23.74 2.90 -6.67
N PRO A 836 24.56 3.30 -7.68
CA PRO A 836 25.96 3.56 -7.49
C PRO A 836 26.24 4.63 -6.43
N GLY A 837 27.24 4.39 -5.59
CA GLY A 837 27.55 5.23 -4.43
C GLY A 837 27.13 4.62 -3.09
N VAL A 838 26.21 3.64 -3.09
CA VAL A 838 25.87 2.88 -1.90
C VAL A 838 27.03 1.97 -1.51
N ALA A 839 27.45 1.99 -0.25
CA ALA A 839 28.55 1.18 0.27
C ALA A 839 28.17 -0.31 0.30
N LEU A 840 29.14 -1.18 -0.02
CA LEU A 840 28.96 -2.61 -0.05
C LEU A 840 29.89 -3.30 0.96
N GLN A 841 29.39 -4.36 1.58
CA GLN A 841 30.14 -5.18 2.51
C GLN A 841 29.99 -6.66 2.16
N TYR A 842 31.04 -7.42 2.48
CA TYR A 842 31.05 -8.87 2.37
C TYR A 842 31.57 -9.52 3.65
N SER A 843 31.23 -10.80 3.84
CA SER A 843 31.74 -11.63 4.94
C SER A 843 32.10 -13.01 4.43
N LEU A 844 33.21 -13.57 4.91
CA LEU A 844 33.65 -14.93 4.58
C LEU A 844 33.26 -15.97 5.67
N ASP A 845 32.76 -15.50 6.81
CA ASP A 845 32.38 -16.30 7.97
C ASP A 845 30.92 -16.06 8.43
N GLY A 846 30.19 -15.18 7.75
CA GLY A 846 28.84 -14.75 8.10
C GLY A 846 28.72 -13.83 9.32
N GLN A 847 29.86 -13.48 9.96
CA GLN A 847 29.92 -12.69 11.21
C GLN A 847 30.76 -11.42 11.07
N THR A 848 31.94 -11.54 10.47
CA THR A 848 32.88 -10.43 10.30
C THR A 848 32.65 -9.74 8.95
N TRP A 849 32.29 -8.46 8.99
CA TRP A 849 31.96 -7.70 7.79
C TRP A 849 33.09 -6.76 7.37
N LEU A 850 33.47 -6.85 6.09
CA LEU A 850 34.52 -6.06 5.47
C LEU A 850 33.94 -5.19 4.35
N ASN A 851 34.44 -3.97 4.19
CA ASN A 851 34.05 -3.12 3.09
C ASN A 851 34.57 -3.69 1.76
N TYR A 852 33.71 -3.71 0.74
CA TYR A 852 34.07 -4.16 -0.59
C TYR A 852 34.72 -3.04 -1.40
N ASP A 853 35.87 -3.35 -2.00
CA ASP A 853 36.55 -2.49 -2.97
C ASP A 853 36.75 -3.30 -4.26
N ALA A 854 36.16 -2.85 -5.36
CA ALA A 854 36.28 -3.51 -6.66
C ALA A 854 37.72 -3.54 -7.21
N GLN A 855 38.60 -2.61 -6.78
CA GLN A 855 40.00 -2.61 -7.16
C GLN A 855 40.83 -3.61 -6.37
N GLN A 856 40.31 -4.08 -5.23
CA GLN A 856 40.93 -5.07 -4.34
C GLN A 856 39.96 -6.22 -4.07
N ALA A 857 39.35 -6.73 -5.15
CA ALA A 857 38.33 -7.77 -5.05
C ALA A 857 38.86 -9.00 -4.28
N PRO A 858 38.19 -9.44 -3.21
CA PRO A 858 38.69 -10.54 -2.38
C PRO A 858 38.62 -11.88 -3.11
N ALA A 859 39.65 -12.73 -2.87
CA ALA A 859 39.58 -14.10 -3.29
C ALA A 859 38.59 -14.89 -2.43
N VAL A 860 37.75 -15.71 -3.06
CA VAL A 860 36.70 -16.49 -2.39
C VAL A 860 36.84 -17.97 -2.77
N ALA A 861 36.89 -18.84 -1.75
CA ALA A 861 36.99 -20.28 -1.91
C ALA A 861 35.75 -21.04 -1.39
N GLY A 862 34.72 -20.35 -0.87
CA GLY A 862 33.51 -20.93 -0.30
C GLY A 862 32.35 -19.99 -0.33
N GLU A 863 31.40 -20.19 0.55
CA GLU A 863 30.24 -19.31 0.67
C GLU A 863 30.67 -17.90 1.14
N VAL A 864 30.08 -16.89 0.55
CA VAL A 864 30.29 -15.49 0.91
C VAL A 864 28.93 -14.82 1.11
N TRP A 865 28.81 -14.05 2.19
CA TRP A 865 27.64 -13.23 2.52
C TRP A 865 27.87 -11.80 2.11
N ILE A 866 26.85 -11.15 1.59
CA ILE A 866 26.94 -9.79 1.07
C ILE A 866 25.76 -8.95 1.56
N ARG A 867 26.00 -7.64 1.73
CA ARG A 867 24.98 -6.64 2.06
C ARG A 867 25.39 -5.25 1.59
N SER A 868 24.43 -4.36 1.44
CA SER A 868 24.67 -2.92 1.31
C SER A 868 24.54 -2.22 2.66
N VAL A 869 25.10 -1.02 2.74
CA VAL A 869 25.16 -0.22 3.98
C VAL A 869 24.69 1.19 3.66
N SER A 870 23.91 1.78 4.58
CA SER A 870 23.43 3.16 4.47
C SER A 870 24.56 4.18 4.56
N ALA A 871 24.27 5.43 4.21
CA ALA A 871 25.26 6.52 4.20
C ALA A 871 25.88 6.79 5.57
N THR A 872 25.15 6.62 6.68
CA THR A 872 25.67 6.74 8.05
C THR A 872 26.38 5.48 8.53
N GLY A 873 26.16 4.35 7.89
CA GLY A 873 26.65 3.04 8.32
C GLY A 873 25.78 2.35 9.39
N GLU A 874 24.67 2.98 9.81
CA GLU A 874 23.83 2.48 10.89
C GLU A 874 22.85 1.39 10.44
N ARG A 875 22.43 1.43 9.16
CA ARG A 875 21.49 0.48 8.58
C ARG A 875 22.13 -0.39 7.52
N THR A 876 21.67 -1.61 7.38
CA THR A 876 22.12 -2.53 6.33
C THR A 876 20.93 -3.10 5.57
N SER A 877 21.17 -3.48 4.33
CA SER A 877 20.21 -4.29 3.59
C SER A 877 20.09 -5.68 4.21
N ARG A 878 19.07 -6.39 3.80
CA ARG A 878 18.97 -7.84 3.99
C ARG A 878 20.25 -8.52 3.47
N VAL A 879 20.74 -9.51 4.23
CA VAL A 879 21.90 -10.31 3.86
C VAL A 879 21.48 -11.36 2.81
N THR A 880 22.30 -11.54 1.80
CA THR A 880 22.18 -12.66 0.86
C THR A 880 23.53 -13.34 0.72
N SER A 881 23.57 -14.61 0.30
CA SER A 881 24.80 -15.35 0.12
C SER A 881 24.92 -15.93 -1.28
N LEU A 882 26.14 -16.29 -1.67
CA LEU A 882 26.47 -17.04 -2.86
C LEU A 882 27.61 -18.04 -2.58
N LYS A 883 27.61 -19.14 -3.34
CA LYS A 883 28.63 -20.19 -3.24
C LYS A 883 29.46 -20.28 -4.49
#